data_adc34e3f38559a7a4bd78b55fa3847ef
#
_entry.id   adc34e3f38559a7a4bd78b55fa3847ef
#
_cell.length_a   1.000
_cell.length_b   1.000
_cell.length_c   1.000
_cell.angle_alpha   90.00
_cell.angle_beta   90.00
_cell.angle_gamma   90.00
#
_symmetry.space_group_name_H-M   'P 1'
#
loop_
_entity.id
_entity.type
_entity.pdbx_description
1 polymer ?
#
loop_
_entity_poly.entity_id
_entity_poly.type
_entity_poly.pdbx_seq_one_letter_code
_entity_poly.pdbx_strand_id
1 'polypeptide(L)'
;MKQKTETENCEAYKYFTDSEALPLNAALDINRLVVGGPCSSKRCHLSSATPTNQQAVSVYDPVADAPDIGNAQYLALKAPIQSAKGTSQPPSPPAPSEGIFGLSDKLENMNNSIMLITPANANECPTPHIRHGGVVVNGKRLTACTWREFLLIILCTILTTLLIIILFLYIGTPKDDICQTVECVETAFKILSGMNQSVNPCEDFYSYSCGGWIEKHHIPPGTNSWTVFSELAQTAEYFAKELLEKEATPNDSRGLQLAKTYFASCINEQAVNNLGLKPIKLIITQLFGGWRLLPENTEGGRSDGGEDVFGVGKYDLTALVQTFLRFGHGVDIFQLLIEKDPRNSQRYAITLAPGELSMLPEYYLDTSDAKIKRVVQHFREFMRTYARMLGVAEPELLAMDAIYELETLMAQNMEPRARQSIETNFFKLNMTELQNFCQVIDWKRLFNGLFSAVNYSITDSETVIIGDYPFFEKRCKVYAEYMASAGKIKVVHDTAIWRTLWSTTPFMPSTVRKKIEVYEQASTGVKEQPQRWLSCVRNTEEYFGMTIARKFVAQHFDERSKEVATKMIGKIKQAFKSSFYQVDWMDDKAKKGAEEKVDMMGDSIGYPDDINDIEKENKPFFAVDSLDNGTFLDNSFTLARSKALILLRKLFDESLKTWDMAPHIVNAFYNPRENHIYFPAGILQKPFYDAYYPLALNYGGIGVVVGHEIVHAFDRQGSKYDAKGNLRQWWSESTRADFEKNSECMVRQYGNYTVQGKNVC
;
A
#
# COMPACT_ATOMS: atom_id res chain seq x y z
N MET A 1 30.50 -3.45 -43.31
CA MET A 1 29.33 -4.29 -43.63
C MET A 1 28.74 -4.85 -42.37
N LYS A 2 27.61 -4.32 -42.02
CA LYS A 2 26.47 -4.84 -41.28
C LYS A 2 26.73 -5.71 -40.04
N GLN A 3 26.68 -5.09 -38.88
CA GLN A 3 25.88 -5.55 -37.75
C GLN A 3 25.26 -4.29 -37.15
N LYS A 4 23.99 -4.06 -37.47
CA LYS A 4 23.12 -3.03 -36.94
C LYS A 4 22.12 -3.71 -36.04
N THR A 5 22.15 -3.35 -34.77
CA THR A 5 20.98 -2.98 -33.96
C THR A 5 19.88 -4.00 -33.75
N GLU A 6 19.88 -4.61 -32.59
CA GLU A 6 18.68 -5.03 -31.83
C GLU A 6 18.83 -4.56 -30.40
N THR A 7 18.62 -3.26 -30.17
CA THR A 7 18.53 -2.65 -28.84
C THR A 7 17.57 -1.47 -28.88
N GLU A 8 16.37 -1.70 -29.37
CA GLU A 8 15.25 -0.77 -29.20
C GLU A 8 14.01 -1.61 -28.97
N ASN A 9 13.56 -1.70 -27.73
CA ASN A 9 12.18 -1.91 -27.28
C ASN A 9 12.12 -2.72 -25.98
N CYS A 10 12.42 -2.08 -24.85
CA CYS A 10 12.02 -2.53 -23.51
C CYS A 10 11.84 -1.32 -22.59
N GLU A 11 10.84 -0.46 -22.88
CA GLU A 11 10.53 0.68 -22.03
C GLU A 11 9.27 0.52 -21.15
N ALA A 12 8.57 -0.60 -21.22
CA ALA A 12 7.31 -0.77 -20.48
C ALA A 12 7.44 -1.31 -19.05
N TYR A 13 8.65 -1.50 -18.53
CA TYR A 13 8.87 -2.01 -17.16
C TYR A 13 8.79 -0.93 -16.07
N LYS A 14 8.32 0.26 -16.39
CA LYS A 14 8.38 1.44 -15.51
C LYS A 14 7.20 1.67 -14.58
N TYR A 15 6.17 0.84 -14.60
CA TYR A 15 4.90 1.14 -13.91
C TYR A 15 4.59 0.34 -12.63
N PHE A 16 5.53 -0.42 -12.08
CA PHE A 16 5.23 -1.34 -10.97
C PHE A 16 5.95 -1.08 -9.65
N THR A 17 6.41 0.13 -9.36
CA THR A 17 7.11 0.39 -8.08
C THR A 17 6.57 1.53 -7.22
N ASP A 18 5.48 2.18 -7.58
CA ASP A 18 4.84 3.16 -6.72
C ASP A 18 3.41 2.74 -6.39
N SER A 19 3.19 2.31 -5.15
CA SER A 19 1.98 2.33 -4.31
C SER A 19 0.60 2.03 -4.93
N GLU A 20 0.50 1.32 -6.05
CA GLU A 20 -0.80 0.85 -6.54
C GLU A 20 -0.87 -0.68 -6.49
N ALA A 21 -1.97 -1.18 -5.96
CA ALA A 21 -2.28 -2.59 -5.81
C ALA A 21 -1.97 -3.38 -7.08
N LEU A 22 -1.03 -4.31 -6.96
CA LEU A 22 -0.73 -5.28 -8.03
C LEU A 22 -1.98 -6.13 -8.32
N PRO A 23 -2.37 -6.32 -9.56
CA PRO A 23 -3.41 -7.28 -9.88
C PRO A 23 -2.95 -8.70 -9.46
N LEU A 24 -3.84 -9.44 -8.83
CA LEU A 24 -3.64 -10.78 -8.25
C LEU A 24 -2.92 -11.78 -9.18
N ASN A 25 -2.88 -11.51 -10.49
CA ASN A 25 -2.24 -12.35 -11.49
C ASN A 25 -0.71 -12.44 -11.38
N ALA A 26 -0.05 -11.42 -10.82
CA ALA A 26 1.40 -11.47 -10.59
C ALA A 26 1.76 -12.39 -9.40
N ALA A 27 0.86 -12.57 -8.46
CA ALA A 27 1.09 -13.35 -7.25
C ALA A 27 1.03 -14.88 -7.48
N LEU A 28 0.29 -15.36 -8.49
CA LEU A 28 0.21 -16.79 -8.80
C LEU A 28 1.47 -17.33 -9.51
N ASP A 29 2.22 -16.47 -10.21
CA ASP A 29 3.48 -16.88 -10.85
C ASP A 29 4.70 -16.81 -9.92
N ILE A 30 4.61 -16.11 -8.79
CA ILE A 30 5.71 -16.00 -7.81
C ILE A 30 6.03 -17.37 -7.19
N ASN A 31 5.04 -18.24 -7.00
CA ASN A 31 5.27 -19.62 -6.56
C ASN A 31 6.11 -20.46 -7.55
N ARG A 32 6.20 -20.05 -8.83
CA ARG A 32 7.11 -20.66 -9.80
C ARG A 32 8.52 -20.08 -9.80
N LEU A 33 8.70 -18.86 -9.29
CA LEU A 33 10.02 -18.24 -9.16
C LEU A 33 10.84 -18.85 -8.00
N VAL A 34 10.18 -19.29 -6.95
CA VAL A 34 10.83 -19.85 -5.75
C VAL A 34 10.94 -21.37 -5.84
N VAL A 35 9.97 -22.04 -6.47
CA VAL A 35 10.01 -23.49 -6.73
C VAL A 35 10.50 -23.70 -8.15
N GLY A 36 11.74 -23.29 -8.44
CA GLY A 36 12.36 -23.39 -9.75
C GLY A 36 12.55 -24.83 -10.19
N GLY A 37 11.56 -25.35 -10.92
CA GLY A 37 11.86 -26.41 -11.86
C GLY A 37 12.69 -25.79 -12.99
N PRO A 38 13.76 -26.45 -13.49
CA PRO A 38 14.60 -25.87 -14.53
C PRO A 38 13.75 -25.54 -15.75
N CYS A 39 13.84 -24.29 -16.24
CA CYS A 39 13.39 -23.92 -17.57
C CYS A 39 14.18 -24.78 -18.59
N SER A 40 13.77 -26.05 -18.76
CA SER A 40 14.35 -26.86 -19.81
C SER A 40 13.86 -26.31 -21.16
N SER A 41 14.78 -26.09 -22.08
CA SER A 41 14.55 -25.55 -23.42
C SER A 41 13.48 -26.28 -24.26
N LYS A 42 12.90 -27.35 -23.71
CA LYS A 42 11.87 -28.18 -24.36
C LYS A 42 10.43 -27.90 -23.95
N ARG A 43 10.16 -27.09 -22.94
CA ARG A 43 8.79 -26.77 -22.47
C ARG A 43 8.26 -25.40 -22.86
N CYS A 44 9.06 -24.58 -23.51
CA CYS A 44 8.60 -23.29 -24.06
C CYS A 44 8.03 -23.42 -25.48
N HIS A 45 7.78 -24.61 -25.96
CA HIS A 45 7.05 -24.83 -27.22
C HIS A 45 5.56 -25.01 -26.92
N LEU A 46 4.84 -23.92 -26.91
CA LEU A 46 3.39 -23.93 -27.14
C LEU A 46 3.18 -24.25 -28.61
N SER A 47 2.49 -25.34 -28.86
CA SER A 47 2.03 -25.73 -30.21
C SER A 47 1.21 -24.58 -30.81
N SER A 48 1.65 -24.11 -31.96
CA SER A 48 0.88 -23.24 -32.83
C SER A 48 -0.33 -24.01 -33.35
N ALA A 49 -1.47 -23.88 -32.68
CA ALA A 49 -2.76 -24.19 -33.25
C ALA A 49 -3.41 -22.89 -33.71
N THR A 50 -3.37 -22.63 -34.98
CA THR A 50 -4.12 -21.57 -35.65
C THR A 50 -5.63 -21.82 -35.48
N PRO A 51 -6.40 -20.87 -34.97
CA PRO A 51 -7.85 -20.89 -35.16
C PRO A 51 -8.20 -20.13 -36.43
N THR A 52 -8.58 -20.86 -37.46
CA THR A 52 -9.43 -20.34 -38.51
C THR A 52 -10.84 -20.21 -37.97
N ASN A 53 -11.31 -18.99 -37.77
CA ASN A 53 -12.63 -18.54 -38.18
C ASN A 53 -12.81 -17.05 -37.82
N GLN A 54 -12.81 -16.25 -38.89
CA GLN A 54 -13.26 -14.86 -38.86
C GLN A 54 -14.80 -14.87 -38.77
N GLN A 55 -15.35 -14.23 -37.77
CA GLN A 55 -16.65 -13.56 -37.88
C GLN A 55 -16.50 -12.12 -37.45
N ALA A 56 -16.59 -11.25 -38.44
CA ALA A 56 -16.62 -9.81 -38.31
C ALA A 56 -17.89 -9.38 -37.55
N VAL A 57 -17.73 -8.65 -36.44
CA VAL A 57 -18.79 -7.85 -35.85
C VAL A 57 -18.48 -6.40 -36.18
N SER A 58 -19.37 -5.82 -36.98
CA SER A 58 -19.33 -4.43 -37.43
C SER A 58 -19.52 -3.46 -36.26
N VAL A 59 -18.60 -2.51 -36.17
CA VAL A 59 -18.71 -1.33 -35.34
C VAL A 59 -19.72 -0.37 -36.01
N TYR A 60 -20.82 -0.06 -35.33
CA TYR A 60 -21.75 1.00 -35.71
C TYR A 60 -21.29 2.31 -35.04
N ASP A 61 -21.01 3.27 -35.88
CA ASP A 61 -20.79 4.67 -35.56
C ASP A 61 -22.15 5.37 -35.72
N PRO A 62 -22.65 6.16 -34.77
CA PRO A 62 -23.74 7.10 -35.04
C PRO A 62 -23.28 8.53 -34.85
N VAL A 63 -23.06 9.21 -35.94
CA VAL A 63 -23.16 10.66 -36.02
C VAL A 63 -24.50 11.00 -36.71
N ALA A 64 -25.14 12.01 -36.16
CA ALA A 64 -26.17 12.89 -36.68
C ALA A 64 -27.65 12.60 -36.34
N ASP A 65 -28.20 13.69 -35.89
CA ASP A 65 -29.59 14.20 -35.91
C ASP A 65 -30.41 14.10 -34.64
N ALA A 66 -30.47 15.28 -34.00
CA ALA A 66 -31.52 15.66 -33.04
C ALA A 66 -32.89 15.88 -33.77
N PRO A 67 -34.00 15.65 -33.09
CA PRO A 67 -34.86 16.85 -32.89
C PRO A 67 -35.41 17.01 -31.45
N ASP A 68 -35.58 18.27 -31.12
CA ASP A 68 -36.29 18.88 -30.03
C ASP A 68 -37.65 18.22 -29.72
N ILE A 69 -37.91 17.85 -28.46
CA ILE A 69 -39.27 17.79 -27.90
C ILE A 69 -39.21 18.19 -26.42
N GLY A 70 -40.04 19.20 -26.13
CA GLY A 70 -40.14 19.91 -24.88
C GLY A 70 -40.83 19.18 -23.73
N ASN A 71 -40.67 19.82 -22.60
CA ASN A 71 -41.51 19.87 -21.40
C ASN A 71 -42.36 18.66 -21.01
N ALA A 72 -41.95 17.96 -19.93
CA ALA A 72 -42.90 17.27 -19.07
C ALA A 72 -42.59 17.58 -17.59
N GLN A 73 -43.59 18.15 -16.96
CA GLN A 73 -43.66 18.58 -15.58
C GLN A 73 -43.52 17.43 -14.60
N TYR A 74 -42.65 17.58 -13.62
CA TYR A 74 -42.66 16.75 -12.43
C TYR A 74 -43.61 17.32 -11.38
N LEU A 75 -44.70 16.61 -11.13
CA LEU A 75 -45.62 16.82 -10.01
C LEU A 75 -44.98 16.34 -8.71
N ALA A 76 -44.76 17.25 -7.81
CA ALA A 76 -44.35 16.98 -6.44
C ALA A 76 -45.59 16.64 -5.58
N LEU A 77 -45.66 15.45 -5.05
CA LEU A 77 -46.60 15.09 -3.99
C LEU A 77 -45.99 15.46 -2.62
N LYS A 78 -46.48 16.57 -2.06
CA LYS A 78 -46.35 16.90 -0.64
C LYS A 78 -47.49 16.26 0.13
N ALA A 79 -47.18 15.48 1.17
CA ALA A 79 -48.11 15.15 2.25
C ALA A 79 -47.57 15.69 3.58
N PRO A 80 -48.39 16.32 4.43
CA PRO A 80 -47.97 17.01 5.63
C PRO A 80 -47.90 16.05 6.83
N ILE A 81 -46.83 16.11 7.59
CA ILE A 81 -46.73 15.47 8.91
C ILE A 81 -47.14 16.50 9.95
N GLN A 82 -48.26 16.24 10.60
CA GLN A 82 -48.71 16.96 11.80
C GLN A 82 -47.86 16.60 13.01
N SER A 83 -47.46 17.62 13.75
CA SER A 83 -46.80 17.54 15.03
C SER A 83 -47.81 17.12 16.13
N ALA A 84 -47.49 16.05 16.83
CA ALA A 84 -48.09 15.76 18.13
C ALA A 84 -46.99 15.78 19.22
N LYS A 85 -47.05 16.77 20.09
CA LYS A 85 -46.30 16.79 21.35
C LYS A 85 -46.94 15.77 22.30
N GLY A 86 -46.12 14.87 22.83
CA GLY A 86 -46.52 13.95 23.90
C GLY A 86 -45.27 13.52 24.64
N THR A 87 -45.10 14.11 25.82
CA THR A 87 -44.09 13.73 26.82
C THR A 87 -44.39 12.39 27.43
N SER A 88 -43.48 11.39 27.31
CA SER A 88 -43.40 10.29 28.28
C SER A 88 -42.00 9.69 28.26
N GLN A 89 -41.39 9.62 29.44
CA GLN A 89 -40.12 8.98 29.71
C GLN A 89 -40.16 7.47 29.36
N PRO A 90 -39.07 6.85 28.91
CA PRO A 90 -38.96 5.43 28.79
C PRO A 90 -38.69 4.77 30.14
N PRO A 91 -39.24 3.58 30.44
CA PRO A 91 -38.98 2.83 31.66
C PRO A 91 -37.56 2.20 31.62
N SER A 92 -36.94 2.15 32.79
CA SER A 92 -35.67 1.50 33.10
C SER A 92 -35.73 -0.01 32.82
N PRO A 93 -34.62 -0.61 32.37
CA PRO A 93 -34.54 -2.05 32.15
C PRO A 93 -34.52 -2.80 33.52
N PRO A 94 -35.12 -4.00 33.59
CA PRO A 94 -35.10 -4.83 34.77
C PRO A 94 -33.71 -5.46 35.01
N ALA A 95 -33.36 -5.64 36.29
CA ALA A 95 -32.16 -6.30 36.74
C ALA A 95 -32.06 -7.75 36.25
N PRO A 96 -30.85 -8.30 36.03
CA PRO A 96 -30.66 -9.67 35.60
C PRO A 96 -30.98 -10.62 36.78
N SER A 97 -31.91 -11.55 36.55
CA SER A 97 -32.17 -12.69 37.44
C SER A 97 -30.99 -13.67 37.38
N GLU A 98 -30.42 -13.95 38.52
CA GLU A 98 -29.54 -15.09 38.77
C GLU A 98 -30.25 -16.41 38.42
N GLY A 99 -29.53 -17.27 37.70
CA GLY A 99 -29.92 -18.66 37.56
C GLY A 99 -29.67 -19.24 36.18
N ILE A 100 -28.50 -19.78 35.98
CA ILE A 100 -28.12 -20.99 35.27
C ILE A 100 -26.59 -21.13 35.33
N PHE A 101 -26.04 -21.27 36.54
CA PHE A 101 -24.80 -21.99 36.76
C PHE A 101 -25.14 -23.28 37.43
N GLY A 102 -25.07 -24.38 36.71
CA GLY A 102 -25.43 -25.70 37.29
C GLY A 102 -25.48 -26.83 36.28
N LEU A 103 -24.65 -26.86 35.24
CA LEU A 103 -24.54 -28.01 34.35
C LEU A 103 -23.10 -28.41 33.97
N SER A 104 -22.10 -27.72 34.49
CA SER A 104 -20.69 -28.08 34.25
C SER A 104 -20.14 -29.10 35.24
N ASP A 105 -20.71 -29.23 36.46
CA ASP A 105 -20.14 -30.09 37.50
C ASP A 105 -20.69 -31.52 37.54
N LYS A 106 -21.56 -31.90 36.61
CA LYS A 106 -22.10 -33.28 36.54
C LYS A 106 -21.47 -34.18 35.48
N LEU A 107 -20.55 -33.66 34.67
CA LEU A 107 -19.83 -34.47 33.66
C LEU A 107 -18.46 -34.95 34.10
N GLU A 108 -17.87 -34.38 35.15
CA GLU A 108 -16.56 -34.83 35.69
C GLU A 108 -16.66 -35.99 36.69
N ASN A 109 -17.84 -36.31 37.20
CA ASN A 109 -18.03 -37.40 38.18
C ASN A 109 -18.57 -38.72 37.60
N MET A 110 -18.62 -38.89 36.27
CA MET A 110 -18.98 -40.18 35.65
C MET A 110 -17.83 -41.02 35.09
N ASN A 111 -16.58 -40.59 35.28
CA ASN A 111 -15.43 -41.32 34.75
C ASN A 111 -14.63 -42.15 35.77
N ASN A 112 -15.13 -42.36 36.98
CA ASN A 112 -14.39 -43.13 38.02
C ASN A 112 -15.19 -44.29 38.63
N SER A 113 -15.89 -45.10 37.83
CA SER A 113 -16.43 -46.37 38.30
C SER A 113 -16.57 -47.38 37.16
N ILE A 114 -15.45 -47.70 36.49
CA ILE A 114 -15.34 -48.94 35.73
C ILE A 114 -14.41 -49.84 36.52
N MET A 115 -15.00 -50.68 37.37
CA MET A 115 -14.32 -51.78 38.06
C MET A 115 -13.85 -52.78 36.99
N LEU A 116 -12.53 -52.93 36.85
CA LEU A 116 -11.91 -54.00 36.10
C LEU A 116 -12.20 -55.34 36.80
N ILE A 117 -13.08 -56.16 36.19
CA ILE A 117 -13.19 -57.58 36.51
C ILE A 117 -12.14 -58.30 35.67
N THR A 118 -11.06 -58.71 36.29
CA THR A 118 -10.09 -59.64 35.72
C THR A 118 -10.74 -61.03 35.66
N PRO A 119 -10.60 -61.78 34.55
CA PRO A 119 -11.01 -63.19 34.52
C PRO A 119 -9.94 -64.06 35.16
N ALA A 120 -10.30 -64.72 36.25
CA ALA A 120 -9.49 -65.78 36.79
C ALA A 120 -9.92 -67.12 36.13
N ASN A 121 -8.88 -67.81 35.60
CA ASN A 121 -8.79 -69.24 35.34
C ASN A 121 -9.82 -69.91 34.40
N ALA A 122 -9.35 -69.97 33.14
CA ALA A 122 -9.77 -71.05 32.23
C ALA A 122 -9.11 -72.34 32.66
N ASN A 123 -9.83 -73.29 33.10
CA ASN A 123 -9.57 -74.74 32.88
C ASN A 123 -10.80 -75.54 33.10
N GLU A 124 -11.02 -76.50 32.16
CA GLU A 124 -11.94 -77.62 32.16
C GLU A 124 -13.34 -77.35 31.54
N CYS A 125 -13.36 -77.63 30.24
CA CYS A 125 -14.57 -78.00 29.51
C CYS A 125 -14.83 -79.48 29.69
N PRO A 126 -15.98 -79.90 30.26
CA PRO A 126 -16.44 -81.31 30.11
C PRO A 126 -17.37 -81.35 28.88
N THR A 127 -17.16 -82.34 28.06
CA THR A 127 -17.95 -82.76 26.93
C THR A 127 -19.41 -83.11 27.36
N PRO A 128 -20.46 -82.68 26.67
CA PRO A 128 -21.81 -82.98 27.02
C PRO A 128 -22.22 -84.38 26.58
N HIS A 129 -22.33 -85.30 27.48
CA HIS A 129 -23.18 -86.50 27.28
C HIS A 129 -24.62 -86.10 27.44
N ILE A 130 -25.42 -86.21 26.35
CA ILE A 130 -26.87 -86.01 26.34
C ILE A 130 -27.53 -87.17 27.10
N ARG A 131 -28.00 -86.88 28.29
CA ARG A 131 -29.09 -87.72 28.95
C ARG A 131 -30.17 -86.77 29.49
N HIS A 132 -31.40 -87.07 29.10
CA HIS A 132 -32.60 -86.40 29.60
C HIS A 132 -32.64 -86.43 31.14
N GLY A 133 -32.47 -85.33 31.79
CA GLY A 133 -32.61 -85.12 33.21
C GLY A 133 -32.20 -83.74 33.62
N GLY A 134 -33.11 -82.92 34.08
CA GLY A 134 -32.88 -81.54 34.47
C GLY A 134 -31.88 -81.43 35.61
N VAL A 135 -30.84 -80.60 35.45
CA VAL A 135 -29.88 -80.29 36.52
C VAL A 135 -30.52 -79.32 37.51
N VAL A 136 -30.62 -79.70 38.77
CA VAL A 136 -31.08 -78.81 39.84
C VAL A 136 -29.82 -78.22 40.54
N VAL A 137 -29.63 -76.92 40.44
CA VAL A 137 -28.63 -76.20 41.22
C VAL A 137 -29.39 -75.24 42.15
N ASN A 138 -29.15 -75.38 43.47
CA ASN A 138 -29.78 -74.59 44.53
C ASN A 138 -31.31 -74.55 44.54
N GLY A 139 -31.96 -75.69 44.36
CA GLY A 139 -33.40 -75.85 44.60
C GLY A 139 -34.33 -75.23 43.54
N LYS A 140 -33.76 -74.70 42.43
CA LYS A 140 -34.53 -74.20 41.28
C LYS A 140 -34.30 -75.10 40.07
N ARG A 141 -35.41 -75.64 39.45
CA ARG A 141 -35.32 -76.33 38.17
C ARG A 141 -35.04 -75.28 37.08
N LEU A 142 -33.91 -75.36 36.42
CA LEU A 142 -33.68 -74.65 35.16
C LEU A 142 -34.48 -75.43 34.09
N THR A 143 -35.53 -74.81 33.59
CA THR A 143 -36.26 -75.32 32.42
C THR A 143 -35.34 -75.24 31.21
N ALA A 144 -35.19 -76.33 30.45
CA ALA A 144 -34.43 -76.30 29.18
C ALA A 144 -35.06 -75.26 28.27
N CYS A 145 -34.16 -74.33 27.77
CA CYS A 145 -34.54 -73.28 26.83
C CYS A 145 -35.25 -73.94 25.63
N THR A 146 -36.49 -73.58 25.38
CA THR A 146 -37.25 -74.14 24.25
C THR A 146 -36.62 -73.68 22.96
N TRP A 147 -36.62 -74.45 21.87
CA TRP A 147 -36.07 -74.10 20.57
C TRP A 147 -36.57 -72.74 20.07
N ARG A 148 -37.71 -72.26 20.49
CA ARG A 148 -38.31 -70.96 20.24
C ARG A 148 -37.54 -69.82 20.96
N GLU A 149 -37.16 -70.05 22.21
CA GLU A 149 -36.38 -69.07 23.01
C GLU A 149 -34.95 -68.95 22.47
N PHE A 150 -34.32 -70.03 22.00
CA PHE A 150 -33.01 -70.02 21.34
C PHE A 150 -33.04 -69.24 20.01
N LEU A 151 -34.10 -69.44 19.19
CA LEU A 151 -34.33 -68.68 17.97
C LEU A 151 -34.54 -67.17 18.24
N LEU A 152 -35.29 -66.83 19.32
CA LEU A 152 -35.49 -65.45 19.75
C LEU A 152 -34.20 -64.79 20.21
N ILE A 153 -33.35 -65.49 20.93
CA ILE A 153 -32.00 -64.95 21.33
C ILE A 153 -31.14 -64.71 20.10
N ILE A 154 -31.12 -65.64 19.16
CA ILE A 154 -30.38 -65.47 17.91
C ILE A 154 -30.93 -64.27 17.10
N LEU A 155 -32.26 -64.14 17.00
CA LEU A 155 -32.88 -63.01 16.31
C LEU A 155 -32.57 -61.67 17.00
N CYS A 156 -32.61 -61.60 18.33
CA CYS A 156 -32.23 -60.39 19.09
C CYS A 156 -30.75 -60.04 18.94
N THR A 157 -29.85 -61.03 18.93
CA THR A 157 -28.42 -60.76 18.69
C THR A 157 -28.15 -60.25 17.27
N ILE A 158 -28.81 -60.78 16.24
CA ILE A 158 -28.74 -60.32 14.88
C ILE A 158 -29.25 -58.87 14.75
N LEU A 159 -30.41 -58.58 15.36
CA LEU A 159 -30.99 -57.26 15.38
C LEU A 159 -30.12 -56.23 16.11
N THR A 160 -29.53 -56.60 17.25
CA THR A 160 -28.63 -55.73 18.00
C THR A 160 -27.31 -55.49 17.25
N THR A 161 -26.74 -56.50 16.59
CA THR A 161 -25.54 -56.31 15.74
C THR A 161 -25.85 -55.47 14.51
N LEU A 162 -26.99 -55.64 13.86
CA LEU A 162 -27.45 -54.77 12.77
C LEU A 162 -27.64 -53.33 13.25
N LEU A 163 -28.23 -53.13 14.40
CA LEU A 163 -28.44 -51.80 14.98
C LEU A 163 -27.10 -51.12 15.33
N ILE A 164 -26.14 -51.88 15.85
CA ILE A 164 -24.75 -51.38 16.11
C ILE A 164 -24.06 -51.05 14.78
N ILE A 165 -24.20 -51.86 13.74
CA ILE A 165 -23.63 -51.58 12.42
C ILE A 165 -24.26 -50.32 11.80
N ILE A 166 -25.57 -50.16 11.86
CA ILE A 166 -26.28 -48.99 11.39
C ILE A 166 -25.84 -47.74 12.18
N LEU A 167 -25.70 -47.88 13.50
CA LEU A 167 -25.22 -46.80 14.36
C LEU A 167 -23.76 -46.41 14.01
N PHE A 168 -22.90 -47.41 13.77
CA PHE A 168 -21.51 -47.15 13.31
C PHE A 168 -21.47 -46.54 11.92
N LEU A 169 -22.32 -46.96 10.99
CA LEU A 169 -22.43 -46.33 9.66
C LEU A 169 -23.01 -44.92 9.78
N TYR A 170 -23.95 -44.65 10.65
CA TYR A 170 -24.54 -43.34 10.88
C TYR A 170 -23.58 -42.37 11.57
N ILE A 171 -22.74 -42.84 12.52
CA ILE A 171 -21.71 -42.06 13.18
C ILE A 171 -20.47 -41.90 12.26
N GLY A 172 -20.16 -42.90 11.45
CA GLY A 172 -19.00 -42.94 10.55
C GLY A 172 -19.24 -42.28 9.19
N THR A 173 -20.46 -41.89 8.82
CA THR A 173 -20.68 -41.02 7.67
C THR A 173 -20.14 -39.66 8.04
N PRO A 174 -19.12 -39.10 7.32
CA PRO A 174 -18.78 -37.71 7.50
C PRO A 174 -20.07 -36.93 7.29
N LYS A 175 -20.58 -36.28 8.33
CA LYS A 175 -21.57 -35.24 8.17
C LYS A 175 -20.83 -34.20 7.32
N ASP A 176 -21.22 -34.02 6.07
CA ASP A 176 -20.87 -32.86 5.32
C ASP A 176 -21.22 -31.68 6.22
N ASP A 177 -20.20 -31.00 6.75
CA ASP A 177 -20.39 -29.82 7.58
C ASP A 177 -21.01 -28.74 6.68
N ILE A 178 -22.35 -28.79 6.59
CA ILE A 178 -23.11 -27.83 5.80
C ILE A 178 -22.92 -26.47 6.46
N CYS A 179 -22.42 -25.55 5.69
CA CYS A 179 -22.23 -24.15 6.02
C CYS A 179 -23.57 -23.54 6.51
N GLN A 180 -23.72 -23.30 7.81
CA GLN A 180 -24.95 -22.80 8.42
C GLN A 180 -24.77 -21.51 9.24
N THR A 181 -23.53 -21.09 9.49
CA THR A 181 -23.28 -19.80 10.17
C THR A 181 -23.41 -18.66 9.20
N VAL A 182 -23.75 -17.46 9.71
CA VAL A 182 -23.87 -16.24 8.89
C VAL A 182 -22.56 -15.97 8.15
N GLU A 183 -21.44 -16.06 8.83
CA GLU A 183 -20.11 -15.83 8.28
C GLU A 183 -19.78 -16.81 7.13
N CYS A 184 -20.15 -18.05 7.30
CA CYS A 184 -19.92 -19.07 6.27
C CYS A 184 -20.79 -18.81 5.04
N VAL A 185 -22.07 -18.47 5.21
CA VAL A 185 -22.98 -18.16 4.10
C VAL A 185 -22.53 -16.89 3.36
N GLU A 186 -22.15 -15.84 4.08
CA GLU A 186 -21.60 -14.62 3.47
C GLU A 186 -20.33 -14.90 2.66
N THR A 187 -19.43 -15.69 3.21
CA THR A 187 -18.18 -16.06 2.54
C THR A 187 -18.44 -16.87 1.28
N ALA A 188 -19.33 -17.89 1.37
CA ALA A 188 -19.74 -18.69 0.22
C ALA A 188 -20.39 -17.80 -0.86
N PHE A 189 -21.25 -16.89 -0.48
CA PHE A 189 -21.87 -15.93 -1.41
C PHE A 189 -20.83 -15.06 -2.10
N LYS A 190 -19.86 -14.49 -1.39
CA LYS A 190 -18.79 -13.67 -1.95
C LYS A 190 -17.97 -14.44 -2.98
N ILE A 191 -17.56 -15.67 -2.66
CA ILE A 191 -16.81 -16.53 -3.57
C ILE A 191 -17.65 -16.82 -4.83
N LEU A 192 -18.86 -17.37 -4.66
CA LEU A 192 -19.70 -17.76 -5.78
C LEU A 192 -20.11 -16.58 -6.66
N SER A 193 -20.35 -15.41 -6.04
CA SER A 193 -20.70 -14.20 -6.78
C SER A 193 -19.52 -13.60 -7.55
N GLY A 194 -18.29 -13.87 -7.12
CA GLY A 194 -17.08 -13.46 -7.83
C GLY A 194 -16.71 -14.37 -9.01
N MET A 195 -17.21 -15.60 -9.03
CA MET A 195 -16.91 -16.60 -10.05
C MET A 195 -17.76 -16.42 -11.30
N ASN A 196 -17.21 -16.82 -12.45
CA ASN A 196 -17.94 -17.05 -13.69
C ASN A 196 -17.91 -18.54 -14.03
N GLN A 197 -18.94 -19.28 -13.60
CA GLN A 197 -19.03 -20.73 -13.76
C GLN A 197 -19.23 -21.18 -15.22
N SER A 198 -19.47 -20.27 -16.17
CA SER A 198 -19.57 -20.59 -17.59
C SER A 198 -18.20 -20.80 -18.26
N VAL A 199 -17.12 -20.38 -17.59
CA VAL A 199 -15.74 -20.52 -18.08
C VAL A 199 -15.15 -21.85 -17.60
N ASN A 200 -14.41 -22.54 -18.47
CA ASN A 200 -13.69 -23.75 -18.10
C ASN A 200 -12.44 -23.40 -17.26
N PRO A 201 -12.33 -23.83 -15.98
CA PRO A 201 -11.20 -23.49 -15.12
C PRO A 201 -9.85 -24.04 -15.62
N CYS A 202 -9.87 -25.09 -16.45
CA CYS A 202 -8.65 -25.65 -17.04
C CYS A 202 -8.12 -24.82 -18.22
N GLU A 203 -8.94 -23.95 -18.81
CA GLU A 203 -8.59 -23.10 -19.95
C GLU A 203 -8.27 -21.67 -19.50
N ASP A 204 -9.13 -21.08 -18.65
CA ASP A 204 -8.94 -19.74 -18.11
C ASP A 204 -9.40 -19.68 -16.64
N PHE A 205 -8.50 -20.03 -15.74
CA PHE A 205 -8.77 -20.06 -14.31
C PHE A 205 -9.02 -18.65 -13.73
N TYR A 206 -8.41 -17.62 -14.32
CA TYR A 206 -8.63 -16.23 -13.89
C TYR A 206 -10.06 -15.78 -14.16
N SER A 207 -10.53 -15.92 -15.38
CA SER A 207 -11.91 -15.56 -15.74
C SER A 207 -12.94 -16.45 -15.02
N TYR A 208 -12.61 -17.73 -14.78
CA TYR A 208 -13.44 -18.59 -13.93
C TYR A 208 -13.59 -18.07 -12.52
N SER A 209 -12.49 -17.67 -11.87
CA SER A 209 -12.47 -17.27 -10.47
C SER A 209 -12.92 -15.82 -10.24
N CYS A 210 -12.63 -14.90 -11.17
CA CYS A 210 -12.79 -13.45 -11.00
C CYS A 210 -13.81 -12.82 -11.97
N GLY A 211 -14.26 -13.54 -13.00
CA GLY A 211 -15.11 -12.99 -14.05
C GLY A 211 -16.43 -12.41 -13.55
N GLY A 212 -17.07 -13.05 -12.56
CA GLY A 212 -18.29 -12.54 -11.96
C GLY A 212 -18.10 -11.27 -11.11
N TRP A 213 -16.90 -11.09 -10.52
CA TRP A 213 -16.56 -9.84 -9.83
C TRP A 213 -16.33 -8.71 -10.85
N ILE A 214 -15.60 -8.96 -11.93
CA ILE A 214 -15.31 -7.99 -13.00
C ILE A 214 -16.61 -7.48 -13.64
N GLU A 215 -17.56 -8.37 -13.92
CA GLU A 215 -18.85 -7.99 -14.51
C GLU A 215 -19.69 -7.07 -13.60
N LYS A 216 -19.57 -7.23 -12.29
CA LYS A 216 -20.36 -6.46 -11.31
C LYS A 216 -19.73 -5.14 -10.89
N HIS A 217 -18.41 -4.99 -11.07
CA HIS A 217 -17.67 -3.83 -10.59
C HIS A 217 -17.17 -2.98 -11.76
N HIS A 218 -17.75 -1.79 -11.91
CA HIS A 218 -17.28 -0.80 -12.85
C HIS A 218 -16.28 0.12 -12.17
N ILE A 219 -15.32 0.64 -12.95
CA ILE A 219 -14.36 1.64 -12.45
C ILE A 219 -15.14 2.90 -12.06
N PRO A 220 -15.11 3.34 -10.78
CA PRO A 220 -15.82 4.53 -10.34
C PRO A 220 -15.26 5.81 -11.00
N PRO A 221 -16.09 6.84 -11.16
CA PRO A 221 -15.60 8.16 -11.54
C PRO A 221 -14.49 8.64 -10.59
N GLY A 222 -13.48 9.31 -11.14
CA GLY A 222 -12.35 9.81 -10.34
C GLY A 222 -11.23 8.80 -10.09
N THR A 223 -11.30 7.59 -10.67
CA THR A 223 -10.23 6.61 -10.66
C THR A 223 -9.94 6.07 -12.07
N ASN A 224 -8.76 5.50 -12.28
CA ASN A 224 -8.38 4.83 -13.54
C ASN A 224 -8.40 3.30 -13.44
N SER A 225 -8.56 2.76 -12.23
CA SER A 225 -8.60 1.33 -11.96
C SER A 225 -9.51 1.03 -10.76
N TRP A 226 -10.00 -0.20 -10.67
CA TRP A 226 -10.76 -0.68 -9.53
C TRP A 226 -10.38 -2.12 -9.23
N THR A 227 -10.01 -2.40 -8.00
CA THR A 227 -9.54 -3.70 -7.54
C THR A 227 -10.15 -4.05 -6.19
N VAL A 228 -9.96 -5.27 -5.72
CA VAL A 228 -10.34 -5.68 -4.36
C VAL A 228 -9.61 -4.85 -3.29
N PHE A 229 -8.35 -4.44 -3.55
CA PHE A 229 -7.64 -3.50 -2.68
C PHE A 229 -8.34 -2.14 -2.63
N SER A 230 -8.79 -1.63 -3.79
CA SER A 230 -9.51 -0.35 -3.87
C SER A 230 -10.82 -0.38 -3.10
N GLU A 231 -11.56 -1.49 -3.18
CA GLU A 231 -12.82 -1.71 -2.46
C GLU A 231 -12.60 -1.71 -0.94
N LEU A 232 -11.56 -2.40 -0.48
CA LEU A 232 -11.21 -2.42 0.94
C LEU A 232 -10.67 -1.07 1.41
N ALA A 233 -9.81 -0.42 0.62
CA ALA A 233 -9.29 0.93 0.94
C ALA A 233 -10.42 1.95 1.09
N GLN A 234 -11.44 1.89 0.22
CA GLN A 234 -12.62 2.76 0.33
C GLN A 234 -13.35 2.59 1.66
N THR A 235 -13.39 1.37 2.21
CA THR A 235 -13.99 1.13 3.54
C THR A 235 -13.21 1.84 4.64
N ALA A 236 -11.87 1.81 4.59
CA ALA A 236 -11.01 2.53 5.54
C ALA A 236 -11.14 4.05 5.38
N GLU A 237 -11.25 4.54 4.13
CA GLU A 237 -11.48 5.96 3.83
C GLU A 237 -12.85 6.46 4.34
N TYR A 238 -13.90 5.65 4.26
CA TYR A 238 -15.20 5.99 4.86
C TYR A 238 -15.13 6.03 6.39
N PHE A 239 -14.42 5.09 7.01
CA PHE A 239 -14.19 5.13 8.45
C PHE A 239 -13.47 6.43 8.85
N ALA A 240 -12.38 6.79 8.14
CA ALA A 240 -11.65 8.02 8.39
C ALA A 240 -12.54 9.26 8.21
N LYS A 241 -13.38 9.29 7.15
CA LYS A 241 -14.35 10.34 6.91
C LYS A 241 -15.31 10.51 8.09
N GLU A 242 -15.97 9.43 8.52
CA GLU A 242 -16.92 9.46 9.65
C GLU A 242 -16.25 9.89 10.97
N LEU A 243 -15.00 9.51 11.20
CA LEU A 243 -14.22 9.92 12.36
C LEU A 243 -13.93 11.42 12.31
N LEU A 244 -13.53 11.94 11.16
CA LEU A 244 -13.07 13.32 10.98
C LEU A 244 -14.22 14.33 10.87
N GLU A 245 -15.41 13.92 10.43
CA GLU A 245 -16.62 14.75 10.36
C GLU A 245 -17.26 15.01 11.73
N LYS A 246 -16.96 14.18 12.74
CA LYS A 246 -17.46 14.41 14.10
C LYS A 246 -16.81 15.64 14.72
N GLU A 247 -17.58 16.45 15.42
CA GLU A 247 -17.03 17.59 16.15
C GLU A 247 -15.92 17.19 17.10
N ALA A 248 -14.90 18.06 17.22
CA ALA A 248 -13.82 17.84 18.16
C ALA A 248 -14.34 17.99 19.60
N THR A 249 -13.97 17.05 20.47
CA THR A 249 -14.36 17.05 21.88
C THR A 249 -13.12 17.20 22.78
N PRO A 250 -13.28 17.69 24.01
CA PRO A 250 -12.18 17.77 25.00
C PRO A 250 -11.54 16.41 25.33
N ASN A 251 -12.26 15.30 25.09
CA ASN A 251 -11.78 13.94 25.32
C ASN A 251 -10.98 13.38 24.15
N ASP A 252 -10.95 14.05 23.00
CA ASP A 252 -10.11 13.65 21.87
C ASP A 252 -8.64 13.97 22.19
N SER A 253 -7.73 13.13 21.72
CA SER A 253 -6.30 13.45 21.77
C SER A 253 -6.03 14.73 20.98
N ARG A 254 -4.94 15.43 21.31
CA ARG A 254 -4.53 16.63 20.57
C ARG A 254 -4.38 16.33 19.07
N GLY A 255 -3.75 15.19 18.73
CA GLY A 255 -3.63 14.76 17.33
C GLY A 255 -4.98 14.66 16.63
N LEU A 256 -6.00 14.09 17.30
CA LEU A 256 -7.34 13.96 16.71
C LEU A 256 -8.07 15.31 16.60
N GLN A 257 -7.91 16.21 17.57
CA GLN A 257 -8.47 17.56 17.46
C GLN A 257 -7.87 18.33 16.28
N LEU A 258 -6.55 18.27 16.10
CA LEU A 258 -5.86 18.89 14.98
C LEU A 258 -6.28 18.24 13.64
N ALA A 259 -6.41 16.91 13.59
CA ALA A 259 -6.86 16.20 12.41
C ALA A 259 -8.26 16.63 11.95
N LYS A 260 -9.21 16.73 12.89
CA LYS A 260 -10.56 17.19 12.60
C LYS A 260 -10.59 18.65 12.12
N THR A 261 -9.79 19.53 12.73
CA THR A 261 -9.65 20.92 12.30
C THR A 261 -9.06 21.03 10.92
N TYR A 262 -8.01 20.27 10.61
CA TYR A 262 -7.39 20.24 9.30
C TYR A 262 -8.33 19.72 8.22
N PHE A 263 -9.04 18.62 8.48
CA PHE A 263 -10.06 18.07 7.59
C PHE A 263 -11.18 19.09 7.34
N ALA A 264 -11.69 19.74 8.40
CA ALA A 264 -12.73 20.75 8.29
C ALA A 264 -12.27 21.95 7.43
N SER A 265 -11.00 22.38 7.54
CA SER A 265 -10.47 23.46 6.71
C SER A 265 -10.37 23.06 5.22
N CYS A 266 -10.10 21.79 4.94
CA CYS A 266 -10.09 21.23 3.58
C CYS A 266 -11.50 21.17 2.99
N ILE A 267 -12.49 20.70 3.75
CA ILE A 267 -13.89 20.58 3.31
C ILE A 267 -14.53 21.96 3.10
N ASN A 268 -14.09 22.98 3.82
CA ASN A 268 -14.61 24.33 3.74
C ASN A 268 -14.22 25.02 2.41
N GLU A 269 -14.72 24.50 1.29
CA GLU A 269 -14.43 25.05 -0.04
C GLU A 269 -14.85 26.52 -0.18
N GLN A 270 -15.87 26.96 0.54
CA GLN A 270 -16.30 28.35 0.52
C GLN A 270 -15.20 29.25 1.07
N ALA A 271 -14.57 28.90 2.19
CA ALA A 271 -13.46 29.66 2.75
C ALA A 271 -12.27 29.66 1.77
N VAL A 272 -11.86 28.49 1.25
CA VAL A 272 -10.78 28.37 0.27
C VAL A 272 -11.07 29.23 -0.99
N ASN A 273 -12.27 29.17 -1.53
CA ASN A 273 -12.65 29.96 -2.72
C ASN A 273 -12.70 31.48 -2.42
N ASN A 274 -13.16 31.88 -1.24
CA ASN A 274 -13.22 33.29 -0.84
C ASN A 274 -11.84 33.91 -0.63
N LEU A 275 -10.88 33.13 -0.08
CA LEU A 275 -9.48 33.57 0.04
C LEU A 275 -8.81 33.71 -1.35
N GLY A 276 -9.27 32.93 -2.32
CA GLY A 276 -8.73 32.95 -3.67
C GLY A 276 -7.24 32.64 -3.72
N LEU A 277 -6.49 33.45 -4.47
CA LEU A 277 -5.03 33.29 -4.64
C LEU A 277 -4.21 34.12 -3.64
N LYS A 278 -4.85 34.85 -2.69
CA LYS A 278 -4.13 35.67 -1.73
C LYS A 278 -3.14 34.87 -0.87
N PRO A 279 -3.49 33.70 -0.28
CA PRO A 279 -2.57 32.97 0.55
C PRO A 279 -1.30 32.54 -0.19
N ILE A 280 -1.42 32.02 -1.41
CA ILE A 280 -0.24 31.63 -2.19
C ILE A 280 0.62 32.82 -2.61
N LYS A 281 0.04 33.98 -2.91
CA LYS A 281 0.77 35.20 -3.20
C LYS A 281 1.56 35.69 -1.96
N LEU A 282 0.97 35.58 -0.78
CA LEU A 282 1.64 35.90 0.47
C LEU A 282 2.82 34.96 0.72
N ILE A 283 2.65 33.66 0.49
CA ILE A 283 3.72 32.66 0.58
C ILE A 283 4.86 32.99 -0.38
N ILE A 284 4.55 33.33 -1.64
CA ILE A 284 5.55 33.74 -2.63
C ILE A 284 6.35 34.97 -2.12
N THR A 285 5.69 35.95 -1.54
CA THR A 285 6.37 37.12 -0.96
C THR A 285 7.25 36.74 0.22
N GLN A 286 6.74 35.96 1.16
CA GLN A 286 7.43 35.60 2.39
C GLN A 286 8.62 34.66 2.17
N LEU A 287 8.49 33.69 1.27
CA LEU A 287 9.53 32.67 1.06
C LEU A 287 10.55 33.06 -0.01
N PHE A 288 10.14 33.81 -1.03
CA PHE A 288 10.97 34.12 -2.20
C PHE A 288 11.21 35.62 -2.40
N GLY A 289 10.70 36.48 -1.53
CA GLY A 289 10.78 37.93 -1.70
C GLY A 289 9.91 38.47 -2.85
N GLY A 290 8.95 37.69 -3.30
CA GLY A 290 8.05 37.99 -4.41
C GLY A 290 8.49 37.36 -5.73
N TRP A 291 7.57 37.34 -6.71
CA TRP A 291 7.82 36.84 -8.06
C TRP A 291 8.07 37.97 -9.03
N ARG A 292 9.22 37.97 -9.67
CA ARG A 292 9.63 39.01 -10.63
C ARG A 292 8.70 39.11 -11.86
N LEU A 293 7.92 38.07 -12.17
CA LEU A 293 6.98 38.04 -13.30
C LEU A 293 5.65 38.74 -12.99
N LEU A 294 5.40 39.04 -11.71
CA LEU A 294 4.24 39.80 -11.29
C LEU A 294 4.56 41.31 -11.28
N PRO A 295 3.59 42.19 -11.56
CA PRO A 295 3.81 43.63 -11.48
C PRO A 295 4.30 44.07 -10.10
N GLU A 296 5.25 44.98 -10.06
CA GLU A 296 5.67 45.64 -8.83
C GLU A 296 4.45 46.26 -8.12
N ASN A 297 4.48 46.32 -6.80
CA ASN A 297 3.39 46.82 -5.96
C ASN A 297 2.07 46.00 -6.01
N THR A 298 2.08 44.77 -6.51
CA THR A 298 0.98 43.83 -6.39
C THR A 298 1.27 42.76 -5.33
N GLU A 299 0.23 42.15 -4.74
CA GLU A 299 0.40 40.99 -3.87
C GLU A 299 1.15 39.87 -4.61
N GLY A 300 2.25 39.41 -4.04
CA GLY A 300 3.12 38.40 -4.66
C GLY A 300 4.18 38.96 -5.61
N GLY A 301 4.09 40.24 -6.00
CA GLY A 301 5.11 40.91 -6.81
C GLY A 301 6.34 41.25 -5.98
N ARG A 302 7.48 41.41 -6.67
CA ARG A 302 8.75 41.77 -6.06
C ARG A 302 8.86 43.27 -5.89
N SER A 303 9.29 43.73 -4.72
CA SER A 303 9.33 45.15 -4.35
C SER A 303 10.72 45.66 -3.98
N ASP A 304 11.78 45.00 -4.38
CA ASP A 304 13.16 45.29 -3.95
C ASP A 304 13.87 46.44 -4.71
N GLY A 305 13.11 47.43 -5.19
CA GLY A 305 13.62 48.75 -5.54
C GLY A 305 14.76 48.82 -6.59
N GLY A 306 14.89 47.75 -7.42
CA GLY A 306 15.88 47.78 -8.52
C GLY A 306 17.29 47.32 -8.17
N GLU A 307 17.56 46.81 -6.96
CA GLU A 307 18.82 46.12 -6.72
C GLU A 307 18.85 44.78 -7.49
N ASP A 308 19.93 44.55 -8.25
CA ASP A 308 20.11 43.32 -9.03
C ASP A 308 20.47 42.14 -8.13
N VAL A 309 19.50 41.65 -7.38
CA VAL A 309 19.67 40.46 -6.53
C VAL A 309 19.91 39.19 -7.35
N PHE A 310 19.61 39.21 -8.65
CA PHE A 310 19.91 38.12 -9.59
C PHE A 310 21.30 38.21 -10.18
N GLY A 311 22.14 39.13 -9.66
CA GLY A 311 23.54 39.26 -10.08
C GLY A 311 24.36 38.01 -9.74
N VAL A 312 25.33 37.69 -10.61
CA VAL A 312 26.27 36.60 -10.36
C VAL A 312 27.03 36.85 -9.06
N GLY A 313 27.03 35.87 -8.15
CA GLY A 313 27.62 35.98 -6.81
C GLY A 313 26.80 36.76 -5.79
N LYS A 314 25.64 37.32 -6.17
CA LYS A 314 24.71 37.99 -5.24
C LYS A 314 23.53 37.09 -4.83
N TYR A 315 23.07 36.26 -5.75
CA TYR A 315 21.93 35.38 -5.49
C TYR A 315 22.31 34.23 -4.57
N ASP A 316 21.58 34.08 -3.48
CA ASP A 316 21.81 33.04 -2.46
C ASP A 316 21.02 31.75 -2.72
N LEU A 317 21.58 30.86 -3.54
CA LEU A 317 21.00 29.56 -3.84
C LEU A 317 20.87 28.69 -2.57
N THR A 318 21.81 28.78 -1.63
CA THR A 318 21.77 27.99 -0.40
C THR A 318 20.55 28.36 0.47
N ALA A 319 20.24 29.66 0.58
CA ALA A 319 19.07 30.13 1.30
C ALA A 319 17.78 29.68 0.62
N LEU A 320 17.72 29.69 -0.73
CA LEU A 320 16.59 29.18 -1.49
C LEU A 320 16.35 27.69 -1.21
N VAL A 321 17.36 26.84 -1.32
CA VAL A 321 17.30 25.41 -1.03
C VAL A 321 16.87 25.16 0.42
N GLN A 322 17.45 25.91 1.36
CA GLN A 322 17.07 25.81 2.77
C GLN A 322 15.57 26.10 3.00
N THR A 323 15.03 27.09 2.28
CA THR A 323 13.61 27.44 2.34
C THR A 323 12.71 26.25 1.98
N PHE A 324 13.01 25.55 0.88
CA PHE A 324 12.27 24.35 0.49
C PHE A 324 12.35 23.25 1.54
N LEU A 325 13.55 22.91 1.97
CA LEU A 325 13.77 21.80 2.89
C LEU A 325 13.14 22.02 4.28
N ARG A 326 12.94 23.27 4.70
CA ARG A 326 12.22 23.61 5.95
C ARG A 326 10.75 23.20 5.93
N PHE A 327 10.18 23.01 4.75
CA PHE A 327 8.80 22.53 4.57
C PHE A 327 8.74 21.10 4.04
N GLY A 328 9.87 20.36 4.09
CA GLY A 328 9.93 18.98 3.64
C GLY A 328 9.83 18.78 2.13
N HIS A 329 9.90 19.86 1.34
CA HIS A 329 9.91 19.77 -0.11
C HIS A 329 11.32 19.50 -0.64
N GLY A 330 11.43 18.57 -1.58
CA GLY A 330 12.66 18.38 -2.34
C GLY A 330 12.89 19.52 -3.35
N VAL A 331 14.14 19.68 -3.77
CA VAL A 331 14.52 20.50 -4.92
C VAL A 331 14.83 19.59 -6.11
N ASP A 332 14.83 20.13 -7.31
CA ASP A 332 15.12 19.37 -8.52
C ASP A 332 16.58 18.82 -8.56
N ILE A 333 17.50 19.38 -7.77
CA ILE A 333 18.85 18.83 -7.60
C ILE A 333 18.82 17.57 -6.74
N PHE A 334 18.12 17.61 -5.59
CA PHE A 334 18.05 16.50 -4.63
C PHE A 334 16.83 16.61 -3.71
N GLN A 335 16.49 15.47 -3.10
CA GLN A 335 15.58 15.36 -1.97
C GLN A 335 16.39 14.98 -0.72
N LEU A 336 16.09 15.63 0.41
CA LEU A 336 16.71 15.32 1.71
C LEU A 336 15.91 14.24 2.43
N LEU A 337 16.56 13.11 2.72
CA LEU A 337 16.00 12.02 3.51
C LEU A 337 16.87 11.74 4.73
N ILE A 338 16.25 11.26 5.79
CA ILE A 338 16.95 10.68 6.95
C ILE A 338 16.54 9.23 7.04
N GLU A 339 17.44 8.36 6.64
CA GLU A 339 17.18 6.94 6.48
C GLU A 339 18.29 6.11 7.12
N LYS A 340 18.05 4.81 7.33
CA LYS A 340 19.12 3.91 7.75
C LYS A 340 20.24 3.86 6.71
N ASP A 341 21.49 3.96 7.18
CA ASP A 341 22.69 3.84 6.34
C ASP A 341 22.67 2.47 5.66
N PRO A 342 22.63 2.35 4.33
CA PRO A 342 22.52 1.06 3.65
C PRO A 342 23.70 0.11 3.92
N ARG A 343 24.84 0.64 4.37
CA ARG A 343 26.00 -0.18 4.75
C ARG A 343 26.13 -0.42 6.25
N ASN A 344 25.31 0.26 7.05
CA ASN A 344 25.22 0.10 8.49
C ASN A 344 23.79 0.37 8.99
N SER A 345 22.92 -0.61 8.86
CA SER A 345 21.48 -0.55 9.18
C SER A 345 21.17 -0.20 10.66
N GLN A 346 22.21 -0.14 11.53
CA GLN A 346 22.03 0.20 12.94
C GLN A 346 21.97 1.71 13.21
N ARG A 347 22.24 2.56 12.19
CA ARG A 347 22.21 4.01 12.36
C ARG A 347 21.49 4.70 11.21
N TYR A 348 20.92 5.86 11.51
CA TYR A 348 20.41 6.77 10.50
C TYR A 348 21.54 7.62 9.91
N ALA A 349 21.34 8.06 8.68
CA ALA A 349 22.25 8.95 7.97
C ALA A 349 21.47 9.98 7.14
N ILE A 350 22.11 11.10 6.88
CA ILE A 350 21.63 12.09 5.92
C ILE A 350 21.80 11.50 4.52
N THR A 351 20.73 11.42 3.75
CA THR A 351 20.73 10.91 2.37
C THR A 351 20.22 11.98 1.42
N LEU A 352 20.96 12.23 0.34
CA LEU A 352 20.52 13.04 -0.79
C LEU A 352 20.04 12.10 -1.89
N ALA A 353 18.74 11.94 -1.99
CA ALA A 353 18.08 11.16 -3.03
C ALA A 353 17.93 12.00 -4.33
N PRO A 354 17.58 11.38 -5.47
CA PRO A 354 17.26 12.12 -6.69
C PRO A 354 16.19 13.19 -6.44
N GLY A 355 16.41 14.37 -7.06
CA GLY A 355 15.47 15.49 -6.93
C GLY A 355 14.14 15.20 -7.63
N GLU A 356 13.12 15.96 -7.26
CA GLU A 356 11.78 15.87 -7.84
C GLU A 356 11.61 16.80 -9.03
N LEU A 357 10.76 16.44 -9.97
CA LEU A 357 10.33 17.24 -11.10
C LEU A 357 8.80 17.42 -11.06
N SER A 358 8.26 18.35 -11.82
CA SER A 358 6.82 18.56 -11.90
C SER A 358 6.08 17.40 -12.58
N MET A 359 6.74 16.72 -13.53
CA MET A 359 6.22 15.52 -14.19
C MET A 359 7.21 14.37 -14.04
N LEU A 360 6.77 13.16 -14.39
CA LEU A 360 7.68 12.02 -14.50
C LEU A 360 8.79 12.28 -15.53
N PRO A 361 10.05 11.86 -15.26
CA PRO A 361 11.19 12.09 -16.17
C PRO A 361 10.92 11.67 -17.62
N GLU A 362 10.15 10.60 -17.82
CA GLU A 362 9.81 10.07 -19.13
C GLU A 362 9.05 11.07 -20.00
N TYR A 363 8.18 11.90 -19.39
CA TYR A 363 7.44 12.93 -20.14
C TYR A 363 8.34 14.04 -20.71
N TYR A 364 9.51 14.25 -20.12
CA TYR A 364 10.48 15.20 -20.65
C TYR A 364 11.37 14.58 -21.74
N LEU A 365 11.61 13.26 -21.70
CA LEU A 365 12.61 12.58 -22.51
C LEU A 365 12.06 11.98 -23.79
N ASP A 366 10.86 11.38 -23.75
CA ASP A 366 10.24 10.78 -24.92
C ASP A 366 9.33 11.77 -25.66
N THR A 367 9.94 12.53 -26.56
CA THR A 367 9.22 13.47 -27.41
C THR A 367 8.68 12.84 -28.71
N SER A 368 8.86 11.55 -28.93
CA SER A 368 8.40 10.85 -30.12
C SER A 368 6.94 10.37 -29.99
N ASP A 369 6.52 9.95 -28.80
CA ASP A 369 5.18 9.42 -28.54
C ASP A 369 4.11 10.53 -28.59
N ALA A 370 3.05 10.29 -29.36
CA ALA A 370 1.96 11.26 -29.53
C ALA A 370 1.14 11.49 -28.25
N LYS A 371 1.04 10.48 -27.36
CA LYS A 371 0.36 10.60 -26.06
C LYS A 371 1.20 11.48 -25.14
N ILE A 372 2.51 11.25 -25.06
CA ILE A 372 3.42 12.06 -24.27
C ILE A 372 3.43 13.50 -24.74
N LYS A 373 3.51 13.75 -26.05
CA LYS A 373 3.39 15.13 -26.61
C LYS A 373 2.14 15.85 -26.12
N ARG A 374 1.00 15.15 -26.07
CA ARG A 374 -0.26 15.73 -25.60
C ARG A 374 -0.22 16.04 -24.11
N VAL A 375 0.31 15.13 -23.29
CA VAL A 375 0.50 15.36 -21.84
C VAL A 375 1.35 16.60 -21.61
N VAL A 376 2.51 16.70 -22.27
CA VAL A 376 3.42 17.86 -22.17
C VAL A 376 2.75 19.16 -22.62
N GLN A 377 1.99 19.11 -23.70
CA GLN A 377 1.26 20.29 -24.19
C GLN A 377 0.27 20.80 -23.13
N HIS A 378 -0.53 19.91 -22.52
CA HIS A 378 -1.48 20.29 -21.48
C HIS A 378 -0.80 20.78 -20.22
N PHE A 379 0.32 20.17 -19.83
CA PHE A 379 1.12 20.64 -18.71
C PHE A 379 1.63 22.07 -18.93
N ARG A 380 2.27 22.37 -20.06
CA ARG A 380 2.77 23.71 -20.37
C ARG A 380 1.65 24.74 -20.46
N GLU A 381 0.47 24.37 -20.98
CA GLU A 381 -0.70 25.25 -20.98
C GLU A 381 -1.23 25.49 -19.57
N PHE A 382 -1.24 24.48 -18.70
CA PHE A 382 -1.55 24.66 -17.30
C PHE A 382 -0.57 25.62 -16.61
N MET A 383 0.73 25.48 -16.83
CA MET A 383 1.75 26.41 -16.29
C MET A 383 1.42 27.86 -16.65
N ARG A 384 1.20 28.15 -17.93
CA ARG A 384 0.85 29.48 -18.40
C ARG A 384 -0.49 29.99 -17.85
N THR A 385 -1.47 29.11 -17.78
CA THR A 385 -2.80 29.44 -17.25
C THR A 385 -2.72 29.80 -15.77
N TYR A 386 -1.99 29.04 -14.97
CA TYR A 386 -1.83 29.34 -13.56
C TYR A 386 -1.07 30.64 -13.32
N ALA A 387 0.04 30.87 -14.05
CA ALA A 387 0.77 32.15 -14.01
C ALA A 387 -0.12 33.35 -14.39
N ARG A 388 -0.92 33.21 -15.43
CA ARG A 388 -1.92 34.22 -15.85
C ARG A 388 -2.95 34.50 -14.76
N MET A 389 -3.46 33.48 -14.08
CA MET A 389 -4.41 33.64 -12.98
C MET A 389 -3.78 34.39 -11.79
N LEU A 390 -2.48 34.30 -11.57
CA LEU A 390 -1.75 35.07 -10.57
C LEU A 390 -1.54 36.51 -10.97
N GLY A 391 -1.66 36.85 -12.25
CA GLY A 391 -1.51 38.19 -12.79
C GLY A 391 -0.23 38.42 -13.63
N VAL A 392 0.44 37.35 -14.05
CA VAL A 392 1.59 37.43 -14.98
C VAL A 392 1.10 37.90 -16.34
N ALA A 393 1.75 38.91 -16.91
CA ALA A 393 1.41 39.45 -18.22
C ALA A 393 1.80 38.52 -19.39
N GLU A 394 1.10 38.60 -20.51
CA GLU A 394 1.34 37.70 -21.68
C GLU A 394 2.80 37.64 -22.14
N PRO A 395 3.56 38.76 -22.27
CA PRO A 395 4.97 38.68 -22.69
C PRO A 395 5.84 37.88 -21.71
N GLU A 396 5.53 37.95 -20.41
CA GLU A 396 6.30 37.31 -19.35
C GLU A 396 6.01 35.80 -19.25
N LEU A 397 4.92 35.31 -19.85
CA LEU A 397 4.56 33.86 -19.83
C LEU A 397 5.59 32.99 -20.57
N LEU A 398 6.44 33.58 -21.41
CA LEU A 398 7.57 32.87 -22.03
C LEU A 398 8.56 32.32 -20.99
N ALA A 399 8.59 32.90 -19.78
CA ALA A 399 9.41 32.38 -18.69
C ALA A 399 9.00 30.95 -18.27
N MET A 400 7.74 30.55 -18.49
CA MET A 400 7.27 29.19 -18.22
C MET A 400 7.97 28.15 -19.09
N ASP A 401 8.35 28.52 -20.32
CA ASP A 401 9.10 27.64 -21.22
C ASP A 401 10.54 27.43 -20.72
N ALA A 402 11.18 28.50 -20.21
CA ALA A 402 12.52 28.37 -19.63
C ALA A 402 12.54 27.49 -18.36
N ILE A 403 11.47 27.49 -17.56
CA ILE A 403 11.29 26.56 -16.43
C ILE A 403 11.20 25.13 -16.94
N TYR A 404 10.35 24.87 -17.94
CA TYR A 404 10.22 23.55 -18.56
C TYR A 404 11.56 23.06 -19.16
N GLU A 405 12.34 23.93 -19.76
CA GLU A 405 13.68 23.61 -20.29
C GLU A 405 14.65 23.22 -19.18
N LEU A 406 14.65 23.91 -18.03
CA LEU A 406 15.49 23.53 -16.88
C LEU A 406 15.06 22.17 -16.31
N GLU A 407 13.78 21.92 -16.12
CA GLU A 407 13.30 20.59 -15.67
C GLU A 407 13.64 19.49 -16.68
N THR A 408 13.62 19.78 -17.99
CA THR A 408 14.07 18.85 -19.04
C THR A 408 15.55 18.52 -18.90
N LEU A 409 16.40 19.51 -18.66
CA LEU A 409 17.83 19.28 -18.39
C LEU A 409 18.04 18.44 -17.11
N MET A 410 17.25 18.67 -16.08
CA MET A 410 17.31 17.84 -14.87
C MET A 410 16.86 16.40 -15.15
N ALA A 411 15.79 16.18 -15.92
CA ALA A 411 15.33 14.86 -16.34
C ALA A 411 16.40 14.10 -17.13
N GLN A 412 17.08 14.75 -18.05
CA GLN A 412 18.21 14.17 -18.82
C GLN A 412 19.37 13.74 -17.93
N ASN A 413 19.49 14.33 -16.74
CA ASN A 413 20.51 14.04 -15.76
C ASN A 413 19.94 13.23 -14.57
N MET A 414 18.92 12.39 -14.80
CA MET A 414 18.41 11.39 -13.86
C MET A 414 18.67 10.00 -14.40
N GLU A 415 19.10 9.08 -13.53
CA GLU A 415 19.20 7.68 -13.92
C GLU A 415 17.80 7.09 -14.09
N PRO A 416 17.47 6.48 -15.21
CA PRO A 416 16.24 5.72 -15.35
C PRO A 416 16.12 4.68 -14.24
N ARG A 417 14.97 4.61 -13.58
CA ARG A 417 14.72 3.67 -12.46
C ARG A 417 15.13 2.23 -12.77
N ALA A 418 14.91 1.78 -14.00
CA ALA A 418 15.28 0.44 -14.47
C ALA A 418 16.80 0.15 -14.42
N ARG A 419 17.66 1.19 -14.45
CA ARG A 419 19.12 1.06 -14.42
C ARG A 419 19.72 1.40 -13.08
N GLN A 420 18.95 1.90 -12.11
CA GLN A 420 19.46 2.25 -10.81
C GLN A 420 20.03 1.00 -10.12
N SER A 421 21.37 0.93 -10.07
CA SER A 421 22.07 -0.06 -9.29
C SER A 421 22.37 0.51 -7.91
N ILE A 422 21.68 0.01 -6.90
CA ILE A 422 21.87 0.43 -5.51
C ILE A 422 23.35 0.25 -5.10
N GLU A 423 24.04 -0.78 -5.62
CA GLU A 423 25.42 -1.10 -5.25
C GLU A 423 26.44 -0.06 -5.75
N THR A 424 26.19 0.53 -6.93
CA THR A 424 27.11 1.46 -7.58
C THR A 424 26.73 2.92 -7.38
N ASN A 425 25.51 3.22 -6.97
CA ASN A 425 24.98 4.59 -6.93
C ASN A 425 25.01 5.21 -5.53
N PHE A 426 25.31 4.46 -4.47
CA PHE A 426 25.42 5.01 -3.12
C PHE A 426 26.86 5.32 -2.76
N PHE A 427 27.18 6.61 -2.67
CA PHE A 427 28.48 7.11 -2.24
C PHE A 427 28.32 7.86 -0.92
N LYS A 428 29.29 7.70 -0.04
CA LYS A 428 29.33 8.36 1.25
C LYS A 428 30.44 9.42 1.22
N LEU A 429 30.08 10.67 1.45
CA LEU A 429 30.98 11.81 1.44
C LEU A 429 30.93 12.49 2.81
N ASN A 430 32.06 12.98 3.31
CA ASN A 430 32.09 13.94 4.41
C ASN A 430 31.76 15.35 3.91
N MET A 431 31.61 16.32 4.81
CA MET A 431 31.22 17.69 4.44
C MET A 431 32.21 18.36 3.47
N THR A 432 33.52 18.13 3.66
CA THR A 432 34.54 18.69 2.77
C THR A 432 34.51 18.08 1.38
N GLU A 433 34.37 16.77 1.30
CA GLU A 433 34.22 16.05 0.03
C GLU A 433 32.94 16.47 -0.70
N LEU A 434 31.82 16.59 0.00
CA LEU A 434 30.56 17.06 -0.58
C LEU A 434 30.69 18.50 -1.10
N GLN A 435 31.34 19.39 -0.36
CA GLN A 435 31.58 20.77 -0.80
C GLN A 435 32.45 20.84 -2.06
N ASN A 436 33.48 20.01 -2.15
CA ASN A 436 34.33 19.93 -3.35
C ASN A 436 33.58 19.33 -4.54
N PHE A 437 32.68 18.41 -4.27
CA PHE A 437 31.88 17.70 -5.28
C PHE A 437 30.80 18.59 -5.90
N CYS A 438 30.10 19.38 -5.09
CA CYS A 438 29.02 20.26 -5.53
C CYS A 438 29.15 21.63 -4.86
N GLN A 439 29.89 22.56 -5.52
CA GLN A 439 30.30 23.86 -4.98
C GLN A 439 29.18 24.92 -5.00
N VAL A 440 28.08 24.68 -5.72
CA VAL A 440 27.02 25.70 -5.92
C VAL A 440 26.18 25.93 -4.65
N ILE A 441 26.27 25.02 -3.68
CA ILE A 441 25.57 25.07 -2.38
C ILE A 441 26.62 25.09 -1.29
N ASP A 442 26.47 25.96 -0.30
CA ASP A 442 27.24 25.94 0.94
C ASP A 442 26.60 24.89 1.87
N TRP A 443 27.09 23.64 1.81
CA TRP A 443 26.52 22.50 2.47
C TRP A 443 26.55 22.61 4.00
N LYS A 444 27.62 23.11 4.55
CA LYS A 444 27.74 23.27 6.00
C LYS A 444 26.75 24.31 6.53
N ARG A 445 26.59 25.42 5.84
CA ARG A 445 25.59 26.45 6.17
C ARG A 445 24.18 25.91 5.99
N LEU A 446 23.92 25.18 4.90
CA LEU A 446 22.62 24.55 4.63
C LEU A 446 22.19 23.64 5.78
N PHE A 447 23.02 22.64 6.10
CA PHE A 447 22.67 21.65 7.12
C PHE A 447 22.64 22.27 8.52
N ASN A 448 23.59 23.12 8.90
CA ASN A 448 23.52 23.81 10.19
C ASN A 448 22.29 24.70 10.30
N GLY A 449 21.88 25.37 9.22
CA GLY A 449 20.67 26.17 9.19
C GLY A 449 19.37 25.37 9.28
N LEU A 450 19.37 24.09 8.86
CA LEU A 450 18.24 23.17 9.04
C LEU A 450 18.24 22.53 10.43
N PHE A 451 19.36 21.94 10.83
CA PHE A 451 19.46 21.16 12.06
C PHE A 451 19.49 22.02 13.34
N SER A 452 19.83 23.32 13.24
CA SER A 452 19.69 24.26 14.37
C SER A 452 18.26 24.36 14.89
N ALA A 453 17.25 24.17 14.04
CA ALA A 453 15.85 24.16 14.43
C ALA A 453 15.46 22.98 15.34
N VAL A 454 16.31 21.96 15.42
CA VAL A 454 16.17 20.78 16.28
C VAL A 454 17.31 20.66 17.30
N ASN A 455 18.04 21.75 17.54
CA ASN A 455 19.17 21.83 18.47
C ASN A 455 20.29 20.82 18.21
N TYR A 456 20.56 20.53 16.94
CA TYR A 456 21.65 19.65 16.49
C TYR A 456 22.63 20.41 15.61
N SER A 457 23.93 20.15 15.76
CA SER A 457 24.99 20.78 14.98
C SER A 457 25.72 19.78 14.14
N ILE A 458 25.82 20.07 12.85
CA ILE A 458 26.55 19.25 11.88
C ILE A 458 28.04 19.56 11.96
N THR A 459 28.86 18.53 12.12
CA THR A 459 30.33 18.64 12.17
C THR A 459 30.95 18.33 10.80
N ASP A 460 32.24 18.67 10.62
CA ASP A 460 32.95 18.36 9.36
C ASP A 460 33.12 16.83 9.15
N SER A 461 33.06 16.05 10.21
CA SER A 461 33.11 14.57 10.16
C SER A 461 31.78 13.93 9.84
N GLU A 462 30.66 14.71 9.84
CA GLU A 462 29.35 14.19 9.44
C GLU A 462 29.40 13.69 8.01
N THR A 463 28.72 12.57 7.76
CA THR A 463 28.74 11.94 6.44
C THR A 463 27.36 11.95 5.81
N VAL A 464 27.33 12.26 4.53
CA VAL A 464 26.14 12.31 3.70
C VAL A 464 26.21 11.22 2.65
N ILE A 465 25.11 10.52 2.45
CA ILE A 465 24.96 9.49 1.41
C ILE A 465 24.35 10.14 0.18
N ILE A 466 24.97 9.93 -0.97
CA ILE A 466 24.46 10.36 -2.26
C ILE A 466 23.82 9.16 -2.95
N GLY A 467 22.52 9.21 -3.18
CA GLY A 467 21.73 8.10 -3.73
C GLY A 467 21.77 7.95 -5.25
N ASP A 468 22.38 8.89 -5.97
CA ASP A 468 22.44 8.92 -7.44
C ASP A 468 23.69 9.69 -7.88
N TYR A 469 24.83 9.16 -7.47
CA TYR A 469 26.11 9.87 -7.56
C TYR A 469 26.46 10.39 -8.97
N PRO A 470 26.43 9.59 -10.04
CA PRO A 470 26.86 10.04 -11.37
C PRO A 470 25.99 11.16 -11.95
N PHE A 471 24.71 11.17 -11.58
CA PHE A 471 23.73 12.14 -12.07
C PHE A 471 23.64 13.35 -11.16
N PHE A 472 23.87 13.18 -9.86
CA PHE A 472 23.96 14.29 -8.93
C PHE A 472 25.10 15.28 -9.31
N GLU A 473 26.26 14.75 -9.68
CA GLU A 473 27.35 15.57 -10.19
C GLU A 473 26.96 16.42 -11.41
N LYS A 474 26.27 15.78 -12.38
CA LYS A 474 25.80 16.48 -13.58
C LYS A 474 24.79 17.58 -13.26
N ARG A 475 23.84 17.32 -12.35
CA ARG A 475 22.88 18.34 -11.91
C ARG A 475 23.56 19.51 -11.21
N CYS A 476 24.55 19.25 -10.37
CA CYS A 476 25.36 20.32 -9.77
C CYS A 476 26.07 21.17 -10.83
N LYS A 477 26.58 20.56 -11.90
CA LYS A 477 27.21 21.30 -13.03
C LYS A 477 26.18 22.16 -13.78
N VAL A 478 24.98 21.66 -14.05
CA VAL A 478 23.90 22.46 -14.65
C VAL A 478 23.59 23.68 -13.78
N TYR A 479 23.46 23.51 -12.47
CA TYR A 479 23.22 24.62 -11.57
C TYR A 479 24.40 25.60 -11.51
N ALA A 480 25.64 25.12 -11.57
CA ALA A 480 26.81 25.99 -11.66
C ALA A 480 26.78 26.89 -12.92
N GLU A 481 26.38 26.32 -14.06
CA GLU A 481 26.21 27.10 -15.30
C GLU A 481 25.05 28.11 -15.19
N TYR A 482 23.95 27.74 -14.51
CA TYR A 482 22.83 28.65 -14.31
C TYR A 482 23.20 29.80 -13.37
N MET A 483 23.95 29.52 -12.32
CA MET A 483 24.41 30.52 -11.36
C MET A 483 25.51 31.47 -11.93
N ALA A 484 26.13 31.13 -13.04
CA ALA A 484 27.10 31.93 -13.73
C ALA A 484 26.52 33.07 -14.64
N SER A 485 25.16 33.14 -14.74
CA SER A 485 24.51 34.13 -15.61
C SER A 485 23.24 34.70 -14.94
N ALA A 486 23.14 36.01 -14.85
CA ALA A 486 22.00 36.70 -14.25
C ALA A 486 20.66 36.31 -14.91
N GLY A 487 20.64 36.11 -16.22
CA GLY A 487 19.45 35.63 -16.93
C GLY A 487 19.02 34.22 -16.51
N LYS A 488 19.99 33.29 -16.34
CA LYS A 488 19.74 31.92 -15.90
C LYS A 488 19.39 31.83 -14.40
N ILE A 489 19.98 32.69 -13.55
CA ILE A 489 19.59 32.81 -12.12
C ILE A 489 18.11 33.13 -11.98
N LYS A 490 17.56 34.01 -12.83
CA LYS A 490 16.12 34.30 -12.86
C LYS A 490 15.28 33.06 -13.13
N VAL A 491 15.74 32.16 -14.01
CA VAL A 491 15.05 30.89 -14.29
C VAL A 491 15.04 29.97 -13.05
N VAL A 492 16.18 29.90 -12.32
CA VAL A 492 16.24 29.10 -11.06
C VAL A 492 15.22 29.61 -10.04
N HIS A 493 15.15 30.94 -9.88
CA HIS A 493 14.16 31.54 -8.96
C HIS A 493 12.70 31.27 -9.40
N ASP A 494 12.41 31.45 -10.69
CA ASP A 494 11.08 31.19 -11.25
C ASP A 494 10.69 29.71 -11.13
N THR A 495 11.65 28.80 -11.33
CA THR A 495 11.44 27.35 -11.15
C THR A 495 11.09 27.01 -9.70
N ALA A 496 11.75 27.64 -8.73
CA ALA A 496 11.44 27.47 -7.32
C ALA A 496 9.99 27.88 -6.99
N ILE A 497 9.56 29.04 -7.51
CA ILE A 497 8.18 29.51 -7.32
C ILE A 497 7.20 28.58 -8.02
N TRP A 498 7.48 28.18 -9.28
CA TRP A 498 6.65 27.25 -10.02
C TRP A 498 6.46 25.91 -9.26
N ARG A 499 7.52 25.33 -8.72
CA ARG A 499 7.43 24.08 -7.94
C ARG A 499 6.57 24.24 -6.69
N THR A 500 6.63 25.40 -6.03
CA THR A 500 5.72 25.72 -4.91
C THR A 500 4.27 25.79 -5.41
N LEU A 501 4.02 26.45 -6.53
CA LEU A 501 2.68 26.52 -7.14
C LEU A 501 2.17 25.13 -7.52
N TRP A 502 3.04 24.30 -8.09
CA TRP A 502 2.71 22.94 -8.49
C TRP A 502 2.34 22.07 -7.30
N SER A 503 3.18 22.00 -6.27
CA SER A 503 2.94 21.18 -5.06
C SER A 503 1.75 21.66 -4.24
N THR A 504 1.39 22.95 -4.33
CA THR A 504 0.26 23.52 -3.59
C THR A 504 -1.05 23.51 -4.37
N THR A 505 -1.08 23.07 -5.64
CA THR A 505 -2.28 23.03 -6.47
C THR A 505 -3.49 22.34 -5.81
N PRO A 506 -3.36 21.22 -5.07
CA PRO A 506 -4.48 20.56 -4.39
C PRO A 506 -5.14 21.43 -3.30
N PHE A 507 -4.42 22.40 -2.73
CA PHE A 507 -4.88 23.29 -1.67
C PHE A 507 -5.55 24.58 -2.22
N MET A 508 -5.49 24.78 -3.53
CA MET A 508 -5.97 25.97 -4.19
C MET A 508 -7.50 25.99 -4.37
N PRO A 509 -8.08 27.20 -4.65
CA PRO A 509 -9.48 27.33 -5.02
C PRO A 509 -9.89 26.43 -6.18
N SER A 510 -11.18 26.08 -6.23
CA SER A 510 -11.75 25.22 -7.27
C SER A 510 -11.48 25.75 -8.68
N THR A 511 -11.34 27.06 -8.85
CA THR A 511 -10.99 27.69 -10.14
C THR A 511 -9.60 27.27 -10.66
N VAL A 512 -8.60 27.06 -9.78
CA VAL A 512 -7.27 26.55 -10.17
C VAL A 512 -7.34 25.03 -10.35
N ARG A 513 -7.94 24.31 -9.39
CA ARG A 513 -8.03 22.84 -9.43
C ARG A 513 -8.70 22.32 -10.71
N LYS A 514 -9.73 23.01 -11.21
CA LYS A 514 -10.38 22.68 -12.49
C LYS A 514 -9.48 22.88 -13.72
N LYS A 515 -8.43 23.69 -13.62
CA LYS A 515 -7.52 23.92 -14.77
C LYS A 515 -6.50 22.80 -14.96
N ILE A 516 -6.14 22.08 -13.89
CA ILE A 516 -5.23 20.96 -14.00
C ILE A 516 -5.91 19.69 -14.54
N GLU A 517 -7.23 19.57 -14.46
CA GLU A 517 -8.00 18.37 -14.86
C GLU A 517 -7.67 17.88 -16.28
N VAL A 518 -7.45 18.78 -17.22
CA VAL A 518 -7.12 18.43 -18.62
C VAL A 518 -5.75 17.73 -18.71
N TYR A 519 -4.79 18.20 -17.93
CA TYR A 519 -3.48 17.55 -17.82
C TYR A 519 -3.60 16.18 -17.13
N GLU A 520 -4.32 16.10 -16.02
CA GLU A 520 -4.51 14.86 -15.27
C GLU A 520 -5.26 13.81 -16.11
N GLN A 521 -6.28 14.21 -16.86
CA GLN A 521 -6.95 13.32 -17.81
C GLN A 521 -6.00 12.81 -18.89
N ALA A 522 -5.13 13.66 -19.41
CA ALA A 522 -4.15 13.26 -20.45
C ALA A 522 -3.08 12.31 -19.89
N SER A 523 -2.60 12.54 -18.67
CA SER A 523 -1.53 11.78 -18.04
C SER A 523 -2.01 10.47 -17.42
N THR A 524 -3.13 10.50 -16.68
CA THR A 524 -3.62 9.35 -15.89
C THR A 524 -4.81 8.64 -16.54
N GLY A 525 -5.54 9.29 -17.45
CA GLY A 525 -6.79 8.80 -18.02
C GLY A 525 -8.02 9.00 -17.11
N VAL A 526 -7.86 9.58 -15.94
CA VAL A 526 -8.97 9.90 -15.01
C VAL A 526 -9.80 11.03 -15.58
N LYS A 527 -11.10 10.80 -15.76
CA LYS A 527 -11.99 11.75 -16.42
C LYS A 527 -12.57 12.81 -15.49
N GLU A 528 -12.73 12.48 -14.23
CA GLU A 528 -13.34 13.33 -13.21
C GLU A 528 -12.47 13.35 -11.96
N GLN A 529 -12.44 14.48 -11.27
CA GLN A 529 -11.74 14.57 -9.98
C GLN A 529 -12.42 13.69 -8.93
N PRO A 530 -11.67 13.10 -7.98
CA PRO A 530 -12.25 12.46 -6.82
C PRO A 530 -13.13 13.42 -6.04
N GLN A 531 -14.15 12.88 -5.39
CA GLN A 531 -15.00 13.70 -4.51
C GLN A 531 -14.17 14.43 -3.47
N ARG A 532 -14.51 15.68 -3.17
CA ARG A 532 -13.70 16.55 -2.29
C ARG A 532 -13.37 15.91 -0.93
N TRP A 533 -14.37 15.26 -0.31
CA TRP A 533 -14.15 14.59 0.97
C TRP A 533 -13.02 13.54 0.91
N LEU A 534 -12.92 12.80 -0.18
CA LEU A 534 -11.90 11.77 -0.36
C LEU A 534 -10.50 12.39 -0.44
N SER A 535 -10.35 13.46 -1.23
CA SER A 535 -9.10 14.21 -1.27
C SER A 535 -8.73 14.78 0.10
N CYS A 536 -9.73 15.26 0.87
CA CYS A 536 -9.49 15.79 2.22
C CYS A 536 -9.13 14.72 3.24
N VAL A 537 -9.72 13.51 3.15
CA VAL A 537 -9.32 12.36 3.97
C VAL A 537 -7.86 12.03 3.71
N ARG A 538 -7.48 11.81 2.45
CA ARG A 538 -6.11 11.45 2.05
C ARG A 538 -5.08 12.50 2.47
N ASN A 539 -5.38 13.79 2.29
CA ASN A 539 -4.53 14.86 2.79
C ASN A 539 -4.40 14.87 4.32
N THR A 540 -5.46 14.48 5.04
CA THR A 540 -5.42 14.38 6.50
C THR A 540 -4.61 13.17 6.96
N GLU A 541 -4.76 12.03 6.28
CA GLU A 541 -4.01 10.80 6.56
C GLU A 541 -2.49 10.99 6.42
N GLU A 542 -2.05 11.86 5.51
CA GLU A 542 -0.63 12.16 5.32
C GLU A 542 0.07 12.66 6.59
N TYR A 543 -0.65 13.44 7.41
CA TYR A 543 -0.11 14.02 8.65
C TYR A 543 -0.60 13.30 9.90
N PHE A 544 -1.81 12.76 9.88
CA PHE A 544 -2.51 12.23 11.06
C PHE A 544 -2.79 10.72 10.96
N GLY A 545 -2.09 10.01 10.06
CA GLY A 545 -2.34 8.60 9.79
C GLY A 545 -2.29 7.73 11.05
N MET A 546 -1.32 7.92 11.96
CA MET A 546 -1.24 7.16 13.22
C MET A 546 -2.41 7.47 14.18
N THR A 547 -2.87 8.71 14.21
CA THR A 547 -4.03 9.14 15.01
C THR A 547 -5.32 8.48 14.53
N ILE A 548 -5.53 8.43 13.20
CA ILE A 548 -6.68 7.75 12.57
C ILE A 548 -6.57 6.25 12.81
N ALA A 549 -5.38 5.68 12.62
CA ALA A 549 -5.12 4.26 12.79
C ALA A 549 -5.42 3.75 14.20
N ARG A 550 -5.08 4.50 15.23
CA ARG A 550 -5.41 4.14 16.63
C ARG A 550 -6.92 3.93 16.82
N LYS A 551 -7.74 4.79 16.21
CA LYS A 551 -9.20 4.67 16.28
C LYS A 551 -9.72 3.53 15.41
N PHE A 552 -9.11 3.31 14.25
CA PHE A 552 -9.43 2.21 13.34
C PHE A 552 -9.17 0.85 14.00
N VAL A 553 -7.97 0.66 14.54
CA VAL A 553 -7.56 -0.59 15.19
C VAL A 553 -8.49 -0.94 16.35
N ALA A 554 -8.84 0.05 17.19
CA ALA A 554 -9.72 -0.15 18.33
C ALA A 554 -11.12 -0.66 17.95
N GLN A 555 -11.57 -0.47 16.70
CA GLN A 555 -12.89 -0.87 16.24
C GLN A 555 -12.87 -2.07 15.28
N HIS A 556 -11.78 -2.29 14.53
CA HIS A 556 -11.77 -3.19 13.40
C HIS A 556 -10.72 -4.31 13.49
N PHE A 557 -9.84 -4.31 14.51
CA PHE A 557 -8.79 -5.32 14.58
C PHE A 557 -8.49 -5.74 16.01
N ASP A 558 -8.95 -6.93 16.39
CA ASP A 558 -8.80 -7.46 17.73
C ASP A 558 -7.49 -8.26 17.93
N GLU A 559 -7.15 -8.54 19.19
CA GLU A 559 -5.95 -9.29 19.58
C GLU A 559 -5.92 -10.72 18.99
N ARG A 560 -7.08 -11.37 18.91
CA ARG A 560 -7.18 -12.71 18.29
C ARG A 560 -6.82 -12.67 16.81
N SER A 561 -7.26 -11.67 16.08
CA SER A 561 -6.92 -11.47 14.67
C SER A 561 -5.41 -11.30 14.51
N LYS A 562 -4.76 -10.52 15.39
CA LYS A 562 -3.30 -10.36 15.42
C LYS A 562 -2.59 -11.69 15.68
N GLU A 563 -3.05 -12.46 16.67
CA GLU A 563 -2.44 -13.75 17.03
C GLU A 563 -2.54 -14.80 15.91
N VAL A 564 -3.72 -14.95 15.30
CA VAL A 564 -3.94 -15.92 14.20
C VAL A 564 -3.10 -15.55 12.98
N ALA A 565 -3.06 -14.26 12.61
CA ALA A 565 -2.24 -13.77 11.50
C ALA A 565 -0.75 -14.02 11.77
N THR A 566 -0.25 -13.74 12.98
CA THR A 566 1.14 -13.98 13.38
C THR A 566 1.53 -15.45 13.21
N LYS A 567 0.68 -16.36 13.69
CA LYS A 567 0.93 -17.81 13.55
C LYS A 567 0.98 -18.25 12.09
N MET A 568 0.10 -17.70 11.26
CA MET A 568 0.05 -18.03 9.83
C MET A 568 1.28 -17.51 9.10
N ILE A 569 1.69 -16.27 9.33
CA ILE A 569 2.90 -15.66 8.76
C ILE A 569 4.14 -16.48 9.12
N GLY A 570 4.27 -16.89 10.40
CA GLY A 570 5.36 -17.74 10.85
C GLY A 570 5.42 -19.08 10.09
N LYS A 571 4.27 -19.70 9.82
CA LYS A 571 4.20 -20.95 9.04
C LYS A 571 4.60 -20.74 7.57
N ILE A 572 4.19 -19.62 6.96
CA ILE A 572 4.59 -19.30 5.59
C ILE A 572 6.10 -19.06 5.49
N LYS A 573 6.69 -18.30 6.45
CA LYS A 573 8.16 -18.12 6.55
C LYS A 573 8.88 -19.48 6.64
N GLN A 574 8.40 -20.41 7.46
CA GLN A 574 8.98 -21.76 7.58
C GLN A 574 8.87 -22.57 6.28
N ALA A 575 7.70 -22.54 5.63
CA ALA A 575 7.50 -23.24 4.35
C ALA A 575 8.40 -22.66 3.26
N PHE A 576 8.53 -21.33 3.19
CA PHE A 576 9.43 -20.65 2.26
C PHE A 576 10.89 -21.05 2.49
N LYS A 577 11.36 -21.03 3.74
CA LYS A 577 12.70 -21.49 4.11
C LYS A 577 12.97 -22.93 3.66
N SER A 578 12.02 -23.84 3.84
CA SER A 578 12.14 -25.24 3.44
C SER A 578 12.25 -25.40 1.92
N SER A 579 11.74 -24.46 1.11
CA SER A 579 11.80 -24.53 -0.34
C SER A 579 13.19 -24.31 -0.92
N PHE A 580 14.14 -23.69 -0.19
CA PHE A 580 15.51 -23.48 -0.66
C PHE A 580 16.25 -24.79 -0.98
N TYR A 581 15.91 -25.88 -0.30
CA TYR A 581 16.51 -27.19 -0.57
C TYR A 581 16.01 -27.84 -1.86
N GLN A 582 14.90 -27.34 -2.42
CA GLN A 582 14.29 -27.86 -3.63
C GLN A 582 14.78 -27.15 -4.90
N VAL A 583 15.56 -26.06 -4.75
CA VAL A 583 16.08 -25.32 -5.91
C VAL A 583 17.51 -25.72 -6.22
N ASP A 584 17.79 -25.94 -7.53
CA ASP A 584 19.10 -26.44 -8.00
C ASP A 584 20.08 -25.31 -8.35
N TRP A 585 19.56 -24.11 -8.61
CA TRP A 585 20.38 -22.97 -9.03
C TRP A 585 21.10 -22.24 -7.89
N MET A 586 20.74 -22.50 -6.62
CA MET A 586 21.41 -21.96 -5.46
C MET A 586 22.47 -22.94 -4.97
N ASP A 587 23.71 -22.47 -4.75
CA ASP A 587 24.73 -23.25 -4.07
C ASP A 587 24.50 -23.30 -2.53
N ASP A 588 25.22 -24.17 -1.83
CA ASP A 588 25.04 -24.39 -0.39
C ASP A 588 25.32 -23.12 0.44
N LYS A 589 26.25 -22.26 0.00
CA LYS A 589 26.54 -20.99 0.66
C LYS A 589 25.37 -20.04 0.55
N ALA A 590 24.80 -19.92 -0.64
CA ALA A 590 23.64 -19.08 -0.88
C ALA A 590 22.40 -19.58 -0.14
N LYS A 591 22.14 -20.91 -0.13
CA LYS A 591 21.04 -21.52 0.64
C LYS A 591 21.15 -21.17 2.11
N LYS A 592 22.34 -21.33 2.70
CA LYS A 592 22.59 -21.00 4.11
C LYS A 592 22.40 -19.51 4.42
N GLY A 593 22.88 -18.63 3.55
CA GLY A 593 22.65 -17.18 3.68
C GLY A 593 21.20 -16.79 3.55
N ALA A 594 20.44 -17.47 2.65
CA ALA A 594 19.00 -17.29 2.51
C ALA A 594 18.23 -17.73 3.75
N GLU A 595 18.60 -18.89 4.34
CA GLU A 595 18.04 -19.34 5.61
C GLU A 595 18.26 -18.33 6.74
N GLU A 596 19.52 -17.87 6.91
CA GLU A 596 19.86 -16.86 7.90
C GLU A 596 19.00 -15.58 7.70
N LYS A 597 18.79 -15.18 6.44
CA LYS A 597 18.00 -14.00 6.13
C LYS A 597 16.52 -14.17 6.50
N VAL A 598 15.91 -15.34 6.26
CA VAL A 598 14.55 -15.64 6.70
C VAL A 598 14.44 -15.74 8.22
N ASP A 599 15.43 -16.37 8.87
CA ASP A 599 15.44 -16.53 10.33
C ASP A 599 15.56 -15.20 11.07
N MET A 600 16.29 -14.23 10.48
CA MET A 600 16.46 -12.88 11.03
C MET A 600 15.40 -11.91 10.54
N MET A 601 14.52 -12.32 9.62
CA MET A 601 13.45 -11.46 9.10
C MET A 601 12.45 -11.14 10.20
N GLY A 602 12.37 -9.86 10.59
CA GLY A 602 11.35 -9.34 11.49
C GLY A 602 9.97 -9.28 10.85
N ASP A 603 8.94 -9.21 11.68
CA ASP A 603 7.56 -9.01 11.25
C ASP A 603 6.82 -8.05 12.20
N SER A 604 6.03 -7.16 11.61
CA SER A 604 5.15 -6.22 12.29
C SER A 604 3.73 -6.43 11.78
N ILE A 605 2.80 -6.83 12.67
CA ILE A 605 1.49 -7.33 12.29
C ILE A 605 0.39 -6.51 12.97
N GLY A 606 -0.55 -6.01 12.16
CA GLY A 606 -1.69 -5.23 12.60
C GLY A 606 -1.33 -3.80 12.95
N TYR A 607 -0.63 -3.59 14.03
CA TYR A 607 -0.30 -2.27 14.56
C TYR A 607 0.89 -2.35 15.53
N PRO A 608 1.62 -1.23 15.76
CA PRO A 608 2.70 -1.17 16.75
C PRO A 608 2.15 -1.32 18.18
N ASP A 609 2.88 -1.97 19.05
CA ASP A 609 2.42 -2.29 20.42
C ASP A 609 2.11 -1.04 21.26
N ASP A 610 2.71 0.08 20.92
CA ASP A 610 2.49 1.39 21.55
C ASP A 610 1.44 2.26 20.85
N ILE A 611 0.58 1.69 20.01
CA ILE A 611 -0.47 2.44 19.28
C ILE A 611 -1.38 3.27 20.19
N ASN A 612 -1.54 2.86 21.45
CA ASN A 612 -2.36 3.54 22.46
C ASN A 612 -1.61 4.59 23.29
N ASP A 613 -0.30 4.80 23.03
CA ASP A 613 0.49 5.84 23.70
C ASP A 613 0.14 7.23 23.12
N ILE A 614 -0.66 8.00 23.88
CA ILE A 614 -1.10 9.34 23.48
C ILE A 614 0.05 10.36 23.43
N GLU A 615 1.07 10.19 24.28
CA GLU A 615 2.24 11.09 24.26
C GLU A 615 3.03 10.87 22.98
N LYS A 616 3.24 9.60 22.59
CA LYS A 616 3.88 9.25 21.34
C LYS A 616 3.07 9.70 20.12
N GLU A 617 1.74 9.53 20.14
CA GLU A 617 0.83 10.04 19.11
C GLU A 617 1.00 11.56 18.90
N ASN A 618 1.17 12.32 19.98
CA ASN A 618 1.24 13.78 19.93
C ASN A 618 2.64 14.33 19.59
N LYS A 619 3.71 13.53 19.70
CA LYS A 619 5.09 13.94 19.40
C LYS A 619 5.28 14.62 18.03
N PRO A 620 4.69 14.11 16.91
CA PRO A 620 4.82 14.74 15.60
C PRO A 620 4.30 16.18 15.53
N PHE A 621 3.44 16.57 16.46
CA PHE A 621 2.78 17.89 16.46
C PHE A 621 3.40 18.90 17.45
N PHE A 622 4.63 18.65 17.91
CA PHE A 622 5.28 19.50 18.91
C PHE A 622 5.46 20.95 18.45
N ALA A 623 5.58 21.19 17.15
CA ALA A 623 5.76 22.52 16.53
C ALA A 623 4.45 23.09 15.93
N VAL A 624 3.30 22.49 16.24
CA VAL A 624 1.98 22.94 15.78
C VAL A 624 1.24 23.53 16.99
N ASP A 625 1.10 24.82 17.09
CA ASP A 625 0.36 25.45 18.19
C ASP A 625 -1.15 25.24 18.05
N SER A 626 -1.69 25.62 16.89
CA SER A 626 -3.11 25.49 16.53
C SER A 626 -3.26 25.45 15.02
N LEU A 627 -4.41 24.99 14.54
CA LEU A 627 -4.87 25.07 13.16
C LEU A 627 -6.19 25.85 13.10
N ASP A 628 -6.51 26.43 11.94
CA ASP A 628 -7.70 27.24 11.72
C ASP A 628 -8.59 26.65 10.60
N ASN A 629 -9.90 26.60 10.84
CA ASN A 629 -10.87 26.03 9.89
C ASN A 629 -11.04 26.82 8.57
N GLY A 630 -10.53 28.06 8.53
CA GLY A 630 -10.64 28.93 7.37
C GLY A 630 -9.40 29.00 6.49
N THR A 631 -8.28 28.40 6.89
CA THR A 631 -6.95 28.59 6.26
C THR A 631 -6.29 27.27 5.87
N PHE A 632 -6.86 26.55 4.91
CA PHE A 632 -6.39 25.21 4.56
C PHE A 632 -4.92 25.18 4.08
N LEU A 633 -4.50 26.16 3.24
CA LEU A 633 -3.11 26.25 2.77
C LEU A 633 -2.12 26.52 3.90
N ASP A 634 -2.41 27.48 4.78
CA ASP A 634 -1.52 27.84 5.90
C ASP A 634 -1.39 26.68 6.90
N ASN A 635 -2.48 25.97 7.16
CA ASN A 635 -2.47 24.74 7.94
C ASN A 635 -1.54 23.69 7.33
N SER A 636 -1.60 23.52 6.01
CA SER A 636 -0.76 22.55 5.29
C SER A 636 0.73 22.90 5.40
N PHE A 637 1.11 24.19 5.28
CA PHE A 637 2.48 24.64 5.49
C PHE A 637 2.95 24.46 6.96
N THR A 638 2.09 24.69 7.91
CA THR A 638 2.37 24.47 9.35
C THR A 638 2.67 23.00 9.63
N LEU A 639 1.85 22.08 9.08
CA LEU A 639 2.02 20.65 9.23
C LEU A 639 3.25 20.13 8.47
N ALA A 640 3.48 20.61 7.26
CA ALA A 640 4.64 20.26 6.44
C ALA A 640 5.95 20.65 7.16
N ARG A 641 6.00 21.85 7.77
CA ARG A 641 7.13 22.27 8.59
C ARG A 641 7.34 21.36 9.80
N SER A 642 6.27 21.00 10.51
CA SER A 642 6.36 20.06 11.66
C SER A 642 6.90 18.70 11.21
N LYS A 643 6.40 18.15 10.09
CA LYS A 643 6.86 16.89 9.49
C LYS A 643 8.36 16.97 9.12
N ALA A 644 8.82 18.10 8.55
CA ALA A 644 10.24 18.31 8.24
C ALA A 644 11.12 18.32 9.50
N LEU A 645 10.68 18.95 10.59
CA LEU A 645 11.41 18.94 11.85
C LEU A 645 11.50 17.53 12.46
N ILE A 646 10.44 16.75 12.38
CA ILE A 646 10.43 15.34 12.81
C ILE A 646 11.41 14.52 11.96
N LEU A 647 11.43 14.72 10.64
CA LEU A 647 12.40 14.06 9.76
C LEU A 647 13.84 14.32 10.21
N LEU A 648 14.19 15.58 10.47
CA LEU A 648 15.55 15.92 10.93
C LEU A 648 15.89 15.27 12.29
N ARG A 649 14.95 15.21 13.21
CA ARG A 649 15.14 14.56 14.52
C ARG A 649 15.40 13.06 14.42
N LYS A 650 14.88 12.37 13.40
CA LYS A 650 15.13 10.93 13.19
C LYS A 650 16.63 10.59 13.15
N LEU A 651 17.51 11.55 12.81
CA LEU A 651 18.96 11.33 12.78
C LEU A 651 19.54 10.91 14.15
N PHE A 652 18.97 11.41 15.26
CA PHE A 652 19.51 11.24 16.61
C PHE A 652 18.46 10.83 17.67
N ASP A 653 17.16 10.85 17.35
CA ASP A 653 16.08 10.49 18.28
C ASP A 653 15.39 9.20 17.84
N GLU A 654 15.80 8.08 18.44
CA GLU A 654 15.22 6.77 18.16
C GLU A 654 13.76 6.63 18.61
N SER A 655 13.31 7.48 19.52
CA SER A 655 11.92 7.44 20.01
C SER A 655 10.88 7.91 18.98
N LEU A 656 11.34 8.47 17.86
CA LEU A 656 10.53 8.87 16.71
C LEU A 656 10.41 7.77 15.64
N LYS A 657 10.98 6.58 15.91
CA LYS A 657 10.77 5.42 15.05
C LYS A 657 9.30 5.01 15.10
N THR A 658 8.65 5.10 13.97
CA THR A 658 7.27 4.65 13.76
C THR A 658 7.25 3.77 12.52
N TRP A 659 6.17 3.05 12.33
CA TRP A 659 5.92 2.40 11.05
C TRP A 659 5.89 3.44 9.94
N ASP A 660 6.49 3.11 8.79
CA ASP A 660 6.49 3.99 7.63
C ASP A 660 5.08 4.12 7.00
N MET A 661 4.19 3.18 7.32
CA MET A 661 2.81 3.15 6.85
C MET A 661 1.86 3.09 8.06
N ALA A 662 0.79 3.88 8.04
CA ALA A 662 -0.19 3.87 9.11
C ALA A 662 -1.01 2.57 9.11
N PRO A 663 -1.33 2.01 10.29
CA PRO A 663 -2.02 0.72 10.44
C PRO A 663 -3.39 0.57 9.76
N HIS A 664 -4.10 1.63 9.41
CA HIS A 664 -5.39 1.55 8.71
C HIS A 664 -5.24 1.48 7.18
N ILE A 665 -4.06 1.68 6.65
CA ILE A 665 -3.81 1.62 5.21
C ILE A 665 -3.87 0.18 4.70
N VAL A 666 -4.53 0.01 3.56
CA VAL A 666 -4.69 -1.30 2.89
C VAL A 666 -3.49 -1.56 1.99
N ASN A 667 -2.41 -2.02 2.60
CA ASN A 667 -1.20 -2.42 1.92
C ASN A 667 -0.32 -3.28 2.84
N ALA A 668 0.75 -3.87 2.29
CA ALA A 668 1.83 -4.51 3.02
C ALA A 668 3.17 -4.10 2.38
N PHE A 669 4.29 -4.28 3.06
CA PHE A 669 5.59 -3.97 2.47
C PHE A 669 6.74 -4.69 3.20
N TYR A 670 7.82 -4.91 2.47
CA TYR A 670 9.12 -5.35 3.00
C TYR A 670 10.12 -4.19 3.02
N ASN A 671 10.76 -3.95 4.15
CA ASN A 671 11.84 -2.97 4.27
C ASN A 671 13.21 -3.69 4.22
N PRO A 672 13.99 -3.58 3.12
CA PRO A 672 15.25 -4.29 2.97
C PRO A 672 16.34 -3.83 3.94
N ARG A 673 16.33 -2.55 4.39
CA ARG A 673 17.30 -2.00 5.34
C ARG A 673 17.05 -2.45 6.78
N GLU A 674 15.91 -3.08 7.03
CA GLU A 674 15.52 -3.64 8.32
C GLU A 674 15.41 -5.16 8.27
N ASN A 675 15.38 -5.73 7.06
CA ASN A 675 15.01 -7.12 6.82
C ASN A 675 13.70 -7.45 7.52
N HIS A 676 12.65 -6.65 7.26
CA HIS A 676 11.42 -6.67 8.03
C HIS A 676 10.19 -6.56 7.12
N ILE A 677 9.15 -7.35 7.39
CA ILE A 677 7.86 -7.33 6.71
C ILE A 677 6.81 -6.66 7.59
N TYR A 678 5.93 -5.87 6.96
CA TYR A 678 4.88 -5.11 7.64
C TYR A 678 3.52 -5.45 7.05
N PHE A 679 2.56 -5.78 7.91
CA PHE A 679 1.16 -6.06 7.55
C PHE A 679 0.23 -5.19 8.39
N PRO A 680 -0.11 -3.98 7.94
CA PRO A 680 -1.09 -3.11 8.59
C PRO A 680 -2.44 -3.78 8.82
N ALA A 681 -3.16 -3.38 9.88
CA ALA A 681 -4.50 -3.90 10.17
C ALA A 681 -5.49 -3.64 9.02
N GLY A 682 -5.25 -2.63 8.21
CA GLY A 682 -6.07 -2.27 7.05
C GLY A 682 -6.17 -3.39 6.01
N ILE A 683 -5.07 -4.10 5.72
CA ILE A 683 -5.10 -5.24 4.78
C ILE A 683 -5.54 -6.54 5.46
N LEU A 684 -5.41 -6.63 6.78
CA LEU A 684 -5.84 -7.79 7.58
C LEU A 684 -7.35 -7.75 7.84
N GLN A 685 -8.14 -7.52 6.78
CA GLN A 685 -9.59 -7.40 6.76
C GLN A 685 -10.18 -8.28 5.64
N LYS A 686 -11.50 -8.57 5.71
CA LYS A 686 -12.22 -9.22 4.61
C LYS A 686 -12.14 -8.39 3.32
N PRO A 687 -11.90 -9.01 2.16
CA PRO A 687 -11.89 -10.46 1.90
C PRO A 687 -10.51 -11.12 2.04
N PHE A 688 -9.43 -10.38 2.31
CA PHE A 688 -8.07 -10.94 2.38
C PHE A 688 -7.87 -11.85 3.58
N TYR A 689 -8.41 -11.43 4.74
CA TYR A 689 -8.19 -12.10 6.01
C TYR A 689 -9.39 -11.98 6.96
N ASP A 690 -9.64 -13.06 7.68
CA ASP A 690 -10.50 -13.09 8.86
C ASP A 690 -10.05 -14.22 9.78
N ALA A 691 -9.97 -13.97 11.10
CA ALA A 691 -9.57 -14.98 12.07
C ALA A 691 -10.52 -16.20 12.14
N TYR A 692 -11.73 -16.06 11.62
CA TYR A 692 -12.78 -17.08 11.58
C TYR A 692 -12.94 -17.73 10.19
N TYR A 693 -12.19 -17.29 9.19
CA TYR A 693 -12.21 -17.91 7.87
C TYR A 693 -11.64 -19.33 7.91
N PRO A 694 -12.13 -20.26 7.07
CA PRO A 694 -11.41 -21.48 6.77
C PRO A 694 -9.96 -21.16 6.36
N LEU A 695 -9.02 -21.97 6.84
CA LEU A 695 -7.58 -21.72 6.58
C LEU A 695 -7.26 -21.57 5.09
N ALA A 696 -7.94 -22.34 4.22
CA ALA A 696 -7.73 -22.25 2.77
C ALA A 696 -7.99 -20.83 2.22
N LEU A 697 -8.99 -20.11 2.76
CA LEU A 697 -9.30 -18.74 2.34
C LEU A 697 -8.23 -17.76 2.81
N ASN A 698 -7.77 -17.87 4.06
CA ASN A 698 -6.71 -17.03 4.57
C ASN A 698 -5.38 -17.27 3.83
N TYR A 699 -5.03 -18.52 3.52
CA TYR A 699 -3.85 -18.82 2.73
C TYR A 699 -3.98 -18.38 1.25
N GLY A 700 -5.17 -18.49 0.66
CA GLY A 700 -5.44 -18.03 -0.70
C GLY A 700 -5.61 -16.50 -0.82
N GLY A 701 -5.99 -15.84 0.27
CA GLY A 701 -6.10 -14.39 0.37
C GLY A 701 -4.82 -13.75 0.88
N ILE A 702 -4.77 -13.38 2.16
CA ILE A 702 -3.61 -12.70 2.75
C ILE A 702 -2.33 -13.54 2.67
N GLY A 703 -2.41 -14.89 2.64
CA GLY A 703 -1.23 -15.74 2.54
C GLY A 703 -0.43 -15.52 1.26
N VAL A 704 -1.09 -15.16 0.16
CA VAL A 704 -0.43 -14.78 -1.10
C VAL A 704 0.36 -13.47 -0.93
N VAL A 705 -0.24 -12.48 -0.26
CA VAL A 705 0.43 -11.20 0.06
C VAL A 705 1.63 -11.44 0.97
N VAL A 706 1.48 -12.31 1.99
CA VAL A 706 2.61 -12.67 2.87
C VAL A 706 3.76 -13.30 2.08
N GLY A 707 3.46 -14.22 1.16
CA GLY A 707 4.46 -14.80 0.27
C GLY A 707 5.15 -13.75 -0.60
N HIS A 708 4.40 -12.79 -1.12
CA HIS A 708 4.91 -11.66 -1.90
C HIS A 708 5.92 -10.82 -1.10
N GLU A 709 5.57 -10.41 0.13
CA GLU A 709 6.47 -9.61 0.97
C GLU A 709 7.75 -10.38 1.38
N ILE A 710 7.64 -11.67 1.65
CA ILE A 710 8.82 -12.49 1.94
C ILE A 710 9.75 -12.58 0.71
N VAL A 711 9.18 -12.72 -0.50
CA VAL A 711 9.96 -12.80 -1.74
C VAL A 711 10.67 -11.50 -2.06
N HIS A 712 10.15 -10.34 -1.64
CA HIS A 712 10.86 -9.07 -1.77
C HIS A 712 12.26 -9.07 -1.11
N ALA A 713 12.48 -9.90 -0.08
CA ALA A 713 13.82 -10.07 0.50
C ALA A 713 14.84 -10.69 -0.48
N PHE A 714 14.37 -11.36 -1.52
CA PHE A 714 15.16 -12.15 -2.48
C PHE A 714 14.98 -11.67 -3.93
N ASP A 715 14.19 -10.62 -4.18
CA ASP A 715 14.04 -10.02 -5.49
C ASP A 715 15.30 -9.26 -5.94
N ARG A 716 15.24 -8.62 -7.11
CA ARG A 716 16.37 -7.89 -7.69
C ARG A 716 16.96 -6.82 -6.76
N GLN A 717 16.16 -6.23 -5.89
CA GLN A 717 16.61 -5.21 -4.93
C GLN A 717 16.91 -5.81 -3.57
N GLY A 718 15.99 -6.57 -2.99
CA GLY A 718 16.14 -7.13 -1.65
C GLY A 718 17.29 -8.13 -1.55
N SER A 719 17.59 -8.88 -2.62
CA SER A 719 18.74 -9.81 -2.68
C SER A 719 20.10 -9.15 -2.47
N LYS A 720 20.21 -7.84 -2.60
CA LYS A 720 21.44 -7.08 -2.37
C LYS A 720 21.70 -6.78 -0.89
N TYR A 721 20.73 -6.97 -0.03
CA TYR A 721 20.81 -6.76 1.40
C TYR A 721 20.98 -8.09 2.15
N ASP A 722 21.85 -8.11 3.15
CA ASP A 722 22.08 -9.29 4.00
C ASP A 722 20.98 -9.49 5.06
N ALA A 723 21.10 -10.52 5.87
CA ALA A 723 20.17 -10.84 6.94
C ALA A 723 19.98 -9.71 7.97
N LYS A 724 20.94 -8.80 8.11
CA LYS A 724 20.89 -7.63 9.01
C LYS A 724 20.42 -6.35 8.33
N GLY A 725 20.04 -6.40 7.05
CA GLY A 725 19.64 -5.24 6.26
C GLY A 725 20.80 -4.38 5.77
N ASN A 726 22.03 -4.90 5.73
CA ASN A 726 23.17 -4.18 5.17
C ASN A 726 23.34 -4.51 3.69
N LEU A 727 23.59 -3.49 2.88
CA LEU A 727 23.90 -3.62 1.46
C LEU A 727 25.26 -4.27 1.29
N ARG A 728 25.30 -5.54 0.95
CA ARG A 728 26.51 -6.31 0.67
C ARG A 728 26.23 -7.59 -0.10
N GLN A 729 27.23 -8.05 -0.85
CA GLN A 729 27.22 -9.37 -1.51
C GLN A 729 27.29 -10.49 -0.46
N TRP A 730 26.19 -11.24 -0.25
CA TRP A 730 26.13 -12.36 0.70
C TRP A 730 26.05 -13.72 -0.01
N TRP A 731 25.55 -13.79 -1.23
CA TRP A 731 25.55 -15.01 -2.04
C TRP A 731 26.73 -15.05 -3.03
N SER A 732 26.98 -16.21 -3.64
CA SER A 732 28.08 -16.39 -4.58
C SER A 732 27.81 -15.71 -5.93
N GLU A 733 28.87 -15.45 -6.69
CA GLU A 733 28.72 -14.91 -8.05
C GLU A 733 28.04 -15.90 -9.00
N SER A 734 28.27 -17.23 -8.80
CA SER A 734 27.58 -18.26 -9.59
C SER A 734 26.07 -18.25 -9.36
N THR A 735 25.64 -18.23 -8.10
CA THR A 735 24.20 -18.14 -7.75
C THR A 735 23.58 -16.85 -8.29
N ARG A 736 24.29 -15.72 -8.22
CA ARG A 736 23.82 -14.46 -8.78
C ARG A 736 23.63 -14.54 -10.30
N ALA A 737 24.59 -15.11 -11.03
CA ALA A 737 24.50 -15.28 -12.47
C ALA A 737 23.33 -16.19 -12.87
N ASP A 738 23.10 -17.28 -12.12
CA ASP A 738 21.96 -18.17 -12.33
C ASP A 738 20.61 -17.49 -12.02
N PHE A 739 20.56 -16.65 -10.97
CA PHE A 739 19.38 -15.80 -10.69
C PHE A 739 19.07 -14.84 -11.83
N GLU A 740 20.07 -14.11 -12.34
CA GLU A 740 19.92 -13.19 -13.46
C GLU A 740 19.44 -13.93 -14.73
N LYS A 741 20.03 -15.07 -15.04
CA LYS A 741 19.63 -15.92 -16.16
C LYS A 741 18.17 -16.42 -16.04
N ASN A 742 17.74 -16.83 -14.83
CA ASN A 742 16.37 -17.26 -14.60
C ASN A 742 15.38 -16.08 -14.70
N SER A 743 15.80 -14.90 -14.24
CA SER A 743 15.01 -13.68 -14.36
C SER A 743 14.75 -13.28 -15.83
N GLU A 744 15.72 -13.48 -16.72
CA GLU A 744 15.53 -13.24 -18.17
C GLU A 744 14.43 -14.11 -18.78
N CYS A 745 14.21 -15.34 -18.25
CA CYS A 745 13.11 -16.19 -18.70
C CYS A 745 11.75 -15.52 -18.45
N MET A 746 11.57 -14.92 -17.28
CA MET A 746 10.35 -14.18 -16.93
C MET A 746 10.18 -12.94 -17.80
N VAL A 747 11.24 -12.16 -17.99
CA VAL A 747 11.21 -10.98 -18.89
C VAL A 747 10.76 -11.36 -20.30
N ARG A 748 11.30 -12.44 -20.85
CA ARG A 748 10.89 -12.93 -22.19
C ARG A 748 9.45 -13.43 -22.22
N GLN A 749 8.98 -14.11 -21.16
CA GLN A 749 7.61 -14.59 -21.07
C GLN A 749 6.63 -13.42 -21.05
N TYR A 750 6.82 -12.46 -20.16
CA TYR A 750 5.93 -11.31 -20.01
C TYR A 750 6.01 -10.37 -21.22
N GLY A 751 7.19 -10.21 -21.83
CA GLY A 751 7.36 -9.44 -23.06
C GLY A 751 6.57 -9.97 -24.28
N ASN A 752 6.08 -11.22 -24.22
CA ASN A 752 5.23 -11.80 -25.25
C ASN A 752 3.72 -11.57 -25.02
N TYR A 753 3.32 -11.10 -23.83
CA TYR A 753 1.92 -10.78 -23.57
C TYR A 753 1.56 -9.42 -24.17
N THR A 754 0.32 -9.29 -24.61
CA THR A 754 -0.21 -8.05 -25.15
C THR A 754 -1.45 -7.63 -24.36
N VAL A 755 -1.54 -6.35 -24.05
CA VAL A 755 -2.75 -5.72 -23.51
C VAL A 755 -3.24 -4.70 -24.53
N GLN A 756 -4.47 -4.88 -25.01
CA GLN A 756 -5.06 -4.05 -26.07
C GLN A 756 -4.17 -3.94 -27.32
N GLY A 757 -3.52 -5.04 -27.71
CA GLY A 757 -2.65 -5.12 -28.89
C GLY A 757 -1.27 -4.47 -28.72
N LYS A 758 -0.89 -4.06 -27.52
CA LYS A 758 0.46 -3.56 -27.19
C LYS A 758 1.19 -4.57 -26.33
N ASN A 759 2.46 -4.83 -26.60
CA ASN A 759 3.29 -5.71 -25.78
C ASN A 759 3.40 -5.14 -24.36
N VAL A 760 3.32 -6.03 -23.37
CA VAL A 760 3.54 -5.72 -21.96
C VAL A 760 5.05 -5.84 -21.72
N CYS A 761 5.80 -4.82 -22.04
CA CYS A 761 7.24 -4.74 -21.73
C CYS A 761 7.55 -3.45 -21.04
#